data_0ac7670a440c18ddb8ebfca3f93e5528
#
_entry.id   0ac7670a440c18ddb8ebfca3f93e5528
#
_cell.length_a   1.000
_cell.length_b   1.000
_cell.length_c   1.000
_cell.angle_alpha   90.00
_cell.angle_beta   90.00
_cell.angle_gamma   90.00
#
_symmetry.space_group_name_H-M   'P 1'
#
loop_
_entity.id
_entity.type
_entity.pdbx_description
1 polymer ?
#
loop_
_entity_poly.entity_id
_entity_poly.type
_entity_poly.pdbx_seq_one_letter_code
_entity_poly.pdbx_strand_id
1 'polypeptide(L)'
;MMKLFRIALIAASLLTVGLPVLSQNRGLQRSNTVQQGYTVSGKVVDAENGSPLEVVNITFENNTFWAVTDLEGKFSLQLKNGEYHYEVSYLGYETYKGIVKVDGNNISNLNIKLQASSLALSEVTVTAKQQAMGSSSVIDKTALQHLQPKTIEDMLQLTPGSITQNPDLNSIGQAYIREIGGSTNNAMGASVVLDGAPISNDATLMSFSTAKGGTADRSGQSTTGKGVDLRTISPDNVESIEVIRGIPSAEYGNLTSGAVIVKTKKGTTPWEIKGKTDPNSKMGYIGKGFTLSTGTTVNVSADYSSSYSDIRFRAKGYERINGSLGVSQTFFSTRPLSVNFKASYFQNLNTVRVDPQQQYAEKSKSENRGVRLILNGDWNLKSALISNLSYNVSFNYSHQRDTERDFMILKVGMQPIGFSTEPGEHVAPFLNGNYYSDYYIDGKPLSTFAQLKADKMFLIDDNFTSQFKAGIEWAYDVNKGEGLVFDPTQPPVISDIETVRPRAYTDIPAMNTISGFLENKTIAPIGNTSLTVQAGVRASRLAIDRNYLDRGPITTIDPRLNIEWSLLNRKNNSFIDNFSINGGWGITSKMPSLAYLYPDKAYFDQLSYSRMNNPFYAILTTDIVNNTGNVNIKPSTGHKAEAGFSFEKGKINGMVTFFYEKYTDEFNYRSVVFTQTFNKYNYTFPDGISKITAYNPDNHELTVITEGNDNPQQLAPSSIKPDSMFVSYSSPMNSAVTVKKGVEYSINFGQIPAIRTSLVVDGAWYWIRHQNDMDYWSIMNNVNGQYYPYVVLYPGGGGSITERINTNFRFITHIPEVKMIFSTTAQVVWMEADQTFLIDNDGNDIWYRSQAFDGKECLAIDPVGYMDYAGNYYNWDTKYRNKSYKNAEYEMIKTYTQMAYYDREVYPGHVIFNFRLTKEFGKNLEVSFIANNLFNTRKIHRSTTTGGYSSLAINQYFGAELKLKL
;
A
#
# COMPACT_ATOMS: atom_id res chain seq x y z
N MET A 1 14.47 -21.83 22.77
CA MET A 1 13.38 -22.81 22.94
C MET A 1 12.65 -22.67 24.28
N MET A 2 13.31 -22.68 25.45
CA MET A 2 12.63 -22.56 26.75
C MET A 2 11.88 -21.24 27.00
N LYS A 3 12.31 -20.10 26.47
CA LYS A 3 11.57 -18.82 26.58
C LYS A 3 10.32 -18.77 25.69
N LEU A 4 10.37 -19.37 24.51
CA LEU A 4 9.22 -19.50 23.60
C LEU A 4 8.15 -20.45 24.14
N PHE A 5 8.58 -21.51 24.84
CA PHE A 5 7.66 -22.44 25.51
C PHE A 5 6.93 -21.80 26.70
N ARG A 6 7.59 -20.90 27.44
CA ARG A 6 6.97 -20.14 28.53
C ARG A 6 5.95 -19.11 28.04
N ILE A 7 6.20 -18.46 26.89
CA ILE A 7 5.25 -17.49 26.29
C ILE A 7 4.05 -18.25 25.71
N ALA A 8 4.25 -19.39 25.08
CA ALA A 8 3.16 -20.24 24.61
C ALA A 8 2.32 -20.80 25.75
N LEU A 9 2.92 -21.13 26.92
CA LEU A 9 2.20 -21.56 28.11
C LEU A 9 1.41 -20.40 28.74
N ILE A 10 1.91 -19.17 28.73
CA ILE A 10 1.19 -17.99 29.24
C ILE A 10 0.03 -17.63 28.30
N ALA A 11 0.21 -17.73 27.00
CA ALA A 11 -0.89 -17.57 26.04
C ALA A 11 -1.95 -18.67 26.16
N ALA A 12 -1.54 -19.92 26.40
CA ALA A 12 -2.45 -21.02 26.66
C ALA A 12 -3.16 -20.87 28.02
N SER A 13 -2.50 -20.33 29.06
CA SER A 13 -3.12 -20.07 30.36
C SER A 13 -4.08 -18.88 30.35
N LEU A 14 -3.87 -17.87 29.49
CA LEU A 14 -4.84 -16.79 29.27
C LEU A 14 -6.09 -17.27 28.50
N LEU A 15 -5.97 -18.31 27.69
CA LEU A 15 -7.08 -18.98 27.01
C LEU A 15 -7.85 -19.94 27.94
N THR A 16 -7.26 -20.38 29.10
CA THR A 16 -7.89 -21.31 30.04
C THR A 16 -8.45 -20.63 31.28
N VAL A 17 -8.22 -19.35 31.53
CA VAL A 17 -8.78 -18.61 32.69
C VAL A 17 -10.26 -18.21 32.52
N GLY A 18 -10.90 -18.58 31.41
CA GLY A 18 -12.33 -18.34 31.15
C GLY A 18 -13.32 -19.37 31.71
N LEU A 19 -12.90 -20.43 32.38
CA LEU A 19 -13.81 -21.44 33.00
C LEU A 19 -13.13 -22.07 34.19
N PRO A 20 -13.41 -21.79 35.43
CA PRO A 20 -14.57 -22.29 36.14
C PRO A 20 -15.01 -21.44 37.35
N VAL A 21 -16.15 -20.89 37.35
CA VAL A 21 -16.92 -20.68 38.59
C VAL A 21 -18.38 -20.68 38.19
N LEU A 22 -19.02 -21.82 38.38
CA LEU A 22 -20.43 -22.01 38.72
C LEU A 22 -20.79 -23.49 38.49
N SER A 23 -20.20 -24.37 39.27
CA SER A 23 -20.84 -25.66 39.54
C SER A 23 -21.04 -25.80 41.03
N GLN A 24 -22.13 -25.26 41.52
CA GLN A 24 -22.68 -25.74 42.79
C GLN A 24 -23.89 -26.64 42.50
N ASN A 25 -23.72 -27.87 42.93
CA ASN A 25 -24.69 -28.95 42.99
C ASN A 25 -26.12 -28.52 43.26
N ARG A 26 -27.01 -28.88 42.35
CA ARG A 26 -28.31 -29.41 42.69
C ARG A 26 -28.56 -30.66 41.86
N GLY A 27 -28.51 -31.81 42.51
CA GLY A 27 -28.89 -33.10 41.92
C GLY A 27 -30.34 -33.05 41.47
N LEU A 28 -30.52 -33.20 40.16
CA LEU A 28 -31.74 -33.69 39.56
C LEU A 28 -31.29 -34.63 38.44
N GLN A 29 -31.60 -35.90 38.63
CA GLN A 29 -31.52 -36.91 37.59
C GLN A 29 -32.28 -36.40 36.38
N ARG A 30 -31.53 -36.05 35.29
CA ARG A 30 -32.10 -35.95 33.96
C ARG A 30 -31.60 -37.09 33.11
N SER A 31 -32.57 -37.86 32.62
CA SER A 31 -32.39 -38.88 31.60
C SER A 31 -31.59 -38.28 30.42
N ASN A 32 -30.51 -38.93 30.01
CA ASN A 32 -29.79 -38.69 28.79
C ASN A 32 -30.69 -38.97 27.57
N THR A 33 -31.49 -38.03 27.16
CA THR A 33 -32.01 -37.96 25.81
C THR A 33 -31.07 -37.02 25.03
N VAL A 34 -30.24 -37.56 24.15
CA VAL A 34 -29.54 -36.83 23.10
C VAL A 34 -30.64 -36.13 22.32
N GLN A 35 -30.78 -34.79 22.48
CA GLN A 35 -31.72 -34.03 21.70
C GLN A 35 -31.17 -33.96 20.27
N GLN A 36 -31.75 -34.76 19.36
CA GLN A 36 -31.47 -34.77 17.94
C GLN A 36 -31.88 -33.42 17.33
N GLY A 37 -30.90 -32.75 16.65
CA GLY A 37 -31.22 -31.62 15.77
C GLY A 37 -31.89 -32.13 14.51
N TYR A 38 -32.87 -31.38 13.99
CA TYR A 38 -33.59 -31.72 12.77
C TYR A 38 -32.96 -31.00 11.58
N THR A 39 -32.83 -31.70 10.47
CA THR A 39 -32.26 -31.13 9.26
C THR A 39 -33.29 -30.24 8.55
N VAL A 40 -32.95 -28.97 8.38
CA VAL A 40 -33.65 -28.04 7.50
C VAL A 40 -32.85 -27.92 6.23
N SER A 41 -33.44 -28.34 5.10
CA SER A 41 -32.83 -28.28 3.79
C SER A 41 -33.77 -27.75 2.73
N GLY A 42 -33.20 -27.12 1.71
CA GLY A 42 -34.02 -26.51 0.67
C GLY A 42 -33.15 -26.10 -0.55
N LYS A 43 -33.77 -25.35 -1.40
CA LYS A 43 -33.15 -24.84 -2.64
C LYS A 43 -33.45 -23.36 -2.83
N VAL A 44 -32.45 -22.59 -3.25
CA VAL A 44 -32.61 -21.19 -3.66
C VAL A 44 -32.47 -21.09 -5.18
N VAL A 45 -33.44 -20.47 -5.82
CA VAL A 45 -33.49 -20.34 -7.27
C VAL A 45 -33.88 -18.91 -7.66
N ASP A 46 -33.47 -18.50 -8.84
CA ASP A 46 -33.95 -17.28 -9.49
C ASP A 46 -35.46 -17.38 -9.79
N ALA A 47 -36.21 -16.39 -9.43
CA ALA A 47 -37.69 -16.38 -9.56
C ALA A 47 -38.17 -16.25 -11.00
N GLU A 48 -37.37 -15.65 -11.91
CA GLU A 48 -37.76 -15.45 -13.31
C GLU A 48 -37.47 -16.67 -14.18
N ASN A 49 -36.28 -17.28 -14.02
CA ASN A 49 -35.83 -18.34 -14.92
C ASN A 49 -35.65 -19.73 -14.27
N GLY A 50 -35.85 -19.80 -12.91
CA GLY A 50 -35.72 -21.04 -12.15
C GLY A 50 -34.30 -21.59 -12.02
N SER A 51 -33.28 -20.85 -12.47
CA SER A 51 -31.87 -21.25 -12.35
C SER A 51 -31.47 -21.33 -10.87
N PRO A 52 -30.67 -22.34 -10.47
CA PRO A 52 -30.18 -22.45 -9.11
C PRO A 52 -29.21 -21.29 -8.81
N LEU A 53 -29.30 -20.75 -7.61
CA LEU A 53 -28.41 -19.68 -7.13
C LEU A 53 -27.41 -20.27 -6.15
N GLU A 54 -26.15 -20.26 -6.55
CA GLU A 54 -25.01 -20.75 -5.76
C GLU A 54 -24.48 -19.69 -4.80
N VAL A 55 -23.88 -20.13 -3.69
CA VAL A 55 -23.20 -19.24 -2.70
C VAL A 55 -24.16 -18.19 -2.13
N VAL A 56 -25.47 -18.48 -2.09
CA VAL A 56 -26.46 -17.63 -1.43
C VAL A 56 -26.31 -17.76 0.08
N ASN A 57 -26.18 -16.65 0.77
CA ASN A 57 -26.13 -16.65 2.22
C ASN A 57 -27.54 -16.68 2.81
N ILE A 58 -27.81 -17.68 3.64
CA ILE A 58 -29.06 -17.88 4.35
C ILE A 58 -28.77 -17.79 5.83
N THR A 59 -29.30 -16.78 6.51
CA THR A 59 -29.09 -16.55 7.93
C THR A 59 -30.38 -16.76 8.69
N PHE A 60 -30.30 -17.39 9.86
CA PHE A 60 -31.41 -17.65 10.74
C PHE A 60 -31.16 -16.95 12.08
N GLU A 61 -32.26 -16.43 12.69
CA GLU A 61 -32.22 -15.74 13.99
C GLU A 61 -31.08 -14.70 14.05
N ASN A 62 -31.13 -13.71 13.16
CA ASN A 62 -30.16 -12.61 13.11
C ASN A 62 -28.69 -13.06 13.10
N ASN A 63 -28.35 -13.99 12.20
CA ASN A 63 -27.01 -14.58 12.00
C ASN A 63 -26.55 -15.58 13.09
N THR A 64 -27.43 -16.04 13.95
CA THR A 64 -27.09 -17.09 14.93
C THR A 64 -26.80 -18.43 14.25
N PHE A 65 -27.57 -18.78 13.19
CA PHE A 65 -27.34 -19.94 12.34
C PHE A 65 -27.27 -19.47 10.89
N TRP A 66 -26.48 -20.16 10.09
CA TRP A 66 -26.34 -19.81 8.68
C TRP A 66 -26.03 -21.03 7.80
N ALA A 67 -26.45 -20.94 6.55
CA ALA A 67 -26.11 -21.90 5.53
C ALA A 67 -25.76 -21.14 4.25
N VAL A 68 -24.98 -21.80 3.38
CA VAL A 68 -24.66 -21.27 2.06
C VAL A 68 -25.11 -22.31 1.04
N THR A 69 -25.68 -21.87 -0.09
CA THR A 69 -26.10 -22.78 -1.14
C THR A 69 -24.93 -23.34 -1.93
N ASP A 70 -25.03 -24.60 -2.35
CA ASP A 70 -24.14 -25.24 -3.31
C ASP A 70 -24.43 -24.80 -4.76
N LEU A 71 -23.74 -25.39 -5.74
CA LEU A 71 -23.90 -25.08 -7.16
C LEU A 71 -25.30 -25.37 -7.71
N GLU A 72 -26.02 -26.35 -7.12
CA GLU A 72 -27.42 -26.66 -7.45
C GLU A 72 -28.41 -25.76 -6.69
N GLY A 73 -27.90 -24.75 -5.97
CA GLY A 73 -28.69 -23.84 -5.14
C GLY A 73 -29.22 -24.50 -3.87
N LYS A 74 -28.75 -25.69 -3.47
CA LYS A 74 -29.24 -26.41 -2.31
C LYS A 74 -28.49 -25.99 -1.05
N PHE A 75 -29.18 -25.95 0.07
CA PHE A 75 -28.60 -25.71 1.40
C PHE A 75 -29.12 -26.75 2.40
N SER A 76 -28.37 -26.90 3.47
CA SER A 76 -28.77 -27.79 4.59
C SER A 76 -28.08 -27.32 5.86
N LEU A 77 -28.88 -27.25 6.95
CA LEU A 77 -28.38 -26.99 8.29
C LEU A 77 -29.20 -27.77 9.32
N GLN A 78 -28.68 -27.89 10.54
CA GLN A 78 -29.39 -28.55 11.64
C GLN A 78 -29.93 -27.50 12.61
N LEU A 79 -31.22 -27.58 12.93
CA LEU A 79 -31.92 -26.73 13.90
C LEU A 79 -32.66 -27.60 14.92
N LYS A 80 -32.85 -27.12 16.13
CA LYS A 80 -33.70 -27.75 17.14
C LYS A 80 -35.17 -27.42 16.90
N ASN A 81 -36.06 -27.96 17.69
CA ASN A 81 -37.46 -27.57 17.69
C ASN A 81 -37.58 -26.08 18.04
N GLY A 82 -38.31 -25.32 17.22
CA GLY A 82 -38.46 -23.89 17.38
C GLY A 82 -39.00 -23.23 16.12
N GLU A 83 -39.37 -21.97 16.23
CA GLU A 83 -39.69 -21.11 15.10
C GLU A 83 -38.53 -20.19 14.82
N TYR A 84 -38.04 -20.19 13.59
CA TYR A 84 -36.84 -19.46 13.18
C TYR A 84 -37.17 -18.46 12.07
N HIS A 85 -36.81 -17.22 12.29
CA HIS A 85 -36.83 -16.20 11.25
C HIS A 85 -35.56 -16.35 10.42
N TYR A 86 -35.70 -16.44 9.11
CA TYR A 86 -34.56 -16.52 8.24
C TYR A 86 -34.55 -15.40 7.21
N GLU A 87 -33.35 -14.98 6.87
CA GLU A 87 -33.07 -13.98 5.83
C GLU A 87 -32.14 -14.59 4.80
N VAL A 88 -32.48 -14.44 3.52
CA VAL A 88 -31.70 -14.93 2.39
C VAL A 88 -31.23 -13.72 1.60
N SER A 89 -29.93 -13.54 1.55
CA SER A 89 -29.30 -12.45 0.82
C SER A 89 -28.38 -12.97 -0.25
N TYR A 90 -28.53 -12.47 -1.46
CA TYR A 90 -27.67 -12.79 -2.60
C TYR A 90 -27.45 -11.53 -3.44
N LEU A 91 -26.23 -11.39 -3.92
CA LEU A 91 -25.83 -10.19 -4.65
C LEU A 91 -26.57 -10.10 -6.00
N GLY A 92 -27.27 -8.99 -6.21
CA GLY A 92 -28.10 -8.80 -7.41
C GLY A 92 -29.53 -9.31 -7.27
N TYR A 93 -29.96 -9.71 -6.06
CA TYR A 93 -31.30 -10.17 -5.74
C TYR A 93 -31.87 -9.42 -4.55
N GLU A 94 -33.22 -9.37 -4.50
CA GLU A 94 -33.90 -8.83 -3.31
C GLU A 94 -33.71 -9.76 -2.12
N THR A 95 -33.46 -9.16 -0.96
CA THR A 95 -33.36 -9.93 0.29
C THR A 95 -34.72 -10.55 0.63
N TYR A 96 -34.78 -11.87 0.73
CA TYR A 96 -35.97 -12.61 1.08
C TYR A 96 -35.99 -12.89 2.59
N LYS A 97 -37.10 -12.64 3.25
CA LYS A 97 -37.31 -12.95 4.68
C LYS A 97 -38.47 -13.93 4.82
N GLY A 98 -38.28 -14.96 5.67
CA GLY A 98 -39.27 -15.98 5.91
C GLY A 98 -39.19 -16.51 7.34
N ILE A 99 -40.13 -17.37 7.67
CA ILE A 99 -40.18 -18.06 8.95
C ILE A 99 -40.27 -19.56 8.68
N VAL A 100 -39.47 -20.34 9.37
CA VAL A 100 -39.53 -21.80 9.34
C VAL A 100 -39.77 -22.34 10.75
N LYS A 101 -40.72 -23.26 10.89
CA LYS A 101 -41.06 -23.91 12.17
C LYS A 101 -40.55 -25.37 12.11
N VAL A 102 -39.70 -25.71 13.04
CA VAL A 102 -39.18 -27.07 13.25
C VAL A 102 -39.95 -27.68 14.44
N ASP A 103 -40.72 -28.72 14.20
CA ASP A 103 -41.60 -29.36 15.19
C ASP A 103 -41.44 -30.90 15.20
N GLY A 104 -40.25 -31.35 15.44
CA GLY A 104 -39.93 -32.76 15.58
C GLY A 104 -39.67 -33.52 14.28
N ASN A 105 -39.66 -32.85 13.12
CA ASN A 105 -39.40 -33.46 11.83
C ASN A 105 -38.36 -32.73 11.02
N ASN A 106 -37.66 -33.45 10.13
CA ASN A 106 -36.79 -32.83 9.12
C ASN A 106 -37.62 -32.07 8.10
N ILE A 107 -37.15 -30.90 7.73
CA ILE A 107 -37.74 -30.07 6.66
C ILE A 107 -36.83 -30.18 5.42
N SER A 108 -37.32 -30.81 4.36
CA SER A 108 -36.51 -31.11 3.16
C SER A 108 -36.84 -30.28 1.92
N ASN A 109 -37.84 -29.38 1.97
CA ASN A 109 -38.35 -28.67 0.81
C ASN A 109 -38.54 -27.17 1.02
N LEU A 110 -37.60 -26.52 1.71
CA LEU A 110 -37.62 -25.04 1.84
C LEU A 110 -37.16 -24.39 0.52
N ASN A 111 -38.08 -24.30 -0.44
CA ASN A 111 -37.78 -23.71 -1.73
C ASN A 111 -37.91 -22.18 -1.69
N ILE A 112 -36.81 -21.47 -1.88
CA ILE A 112 -36.74 -20.03 -1.84
C ILE A 112 -36.54 -19.50 -3.24
N LYS A 113 -37.41 -18.62 -3.69
CA LYS A 113 -37.30 -17.95 -4.98
C LYS A 113 -36.85 -16.52 -4.75
N LEU A 114 -35.64 -16.20 -5.15
CA LEU A 114 -35.13 -14.84 -5.09
C LEU A 114 -35.47 -14.09 -6.36
N GLN A 115 -35.99 -12.91 -6.21
CA GLN A 115 -36.29 -12.03 -7.31
C GLN A 115 -35.03 -11.23 -7.66
N ALA A 116 -34.60 -11.28 -8.94
CA ALA A 116 -33.47 -10.48 -9.36
C ALA A 116 -33.75 -9.01 -9.06
N SER A 117 -32.85 -8.38 -8.31
CA SER A 117 -32.93 -6.96 -8.02
C SER A 117 -32.67 -6.20 -9.31
N SER A 118 -33.75 -5.76 -9.99
CA SER A 118 -33.59 -4.72 -11.01
C SER A 118 -33.29 -3.41 -10.29
N LEU A 119 -32.47 -2.53 -10.91
CA LEU A 119 -32.29 -1.15 -10.43
C LEU A 119 -33.62 -0.45 -10.15
N ALA A 120 -34.74 -0.94 -10.74
CA ALA A 120 -36.06 -0.41 -10.61
C ALA A 120 -36.78 -0.79 -9.29
N LEU A 121 -36.32 -1.79 -8.54
CA LEU A 121 -37.11 -2.40 -7.44
C LEU A 121 -36.43 -2.38 -6.07
N SER A 122 -35.09 -2.22 -5.99
CA SER A 122 -34.34 -2.22 -4.71
C SER A 122 -33.91 -0.83 -4.26
N GLU A 123 -33.80 -0.65 -2.96
CA GLU A 123 -33.12 0.51 -2.37
C GLU A 123 -31.64 0.49 -2.75
N VAL A 124 -31.24 1.42 -3.61
CA VAL A 124 -29.86 1.50 -4.10
C VAL A 124 -29.00 2.20 -3.06
N THR A 125 -28.02 1.48 -2.51
CA THR A 125 -27.01 2.03 -1.60
C THR A 125 -25.72 2.29 -2.36
N VAL A 126 -25.34 3.54 -2.56
CA VAL A 126 -24.09 3.95 -3.25
C VAL A 126 -23.03 4.35 -2.21
N THR A 127 -22.91 3.58 -1.15
CA THR A 127 -21.95 3.80 -0.06
C THR A 127 -21.37 2.49 0.41
N ALA A 128 -20.21 2.56 1.10
CA ALA A 128 -19.66 1.39 1.75
C ALA A 128 -20.48 1.00 2.97
N LYS A 129 -20.82 -0.29 3.08
CA LYS A 129 -21.44 -0.85 4.28
C LYS A 129 -20.40 -1.00 5.37
N GLN A 130 -20.64 -0.39 6.52
CA GLN A 130 -19.70 -0.43 7.64
C GLN A 130 -19.94 -1.69 8.50
N GLN A 131 -18.84 -2.26 8.99
CA GLN A 131 -18.84 -3.35 9.96
C GLN A 131 -18.14 -2.87 11.23
N ALA A 132 -18.73 -3.09 12.38
CA ALA A 132 -18.24 -2.59 13.66
C ALA A 132 -16.92 -3.27 14.06
N MET A 133 -16.83 -4.59 13.89
CA MET A 133 -15.65 -5.35 14.26
C MET A 133 -14.52 -5.12 13.24
N GLY A 134 -13.36 -4.63 13.72
CA GLY A 134 -12.19 -4.34 12.90
C GLY A 134 -12.32 -3.12 11.98
N SER A 135 -13.34 -2.26 12.20
CA SER A 135 -13.57 -1.04 11.41
C SER A 135 -13.47 -1.27 9.91
N SER A 136 -14.19 -2.27 9.38
CA SER A 136 -14.16 -2.58 7.96
C SER A 136 -15.30 -1.92 7.20
N SER A 137 -15.06 -1.66 5.91
CA SER A 137 -16.04 -1.11 4.97
C SER A 137 -16.17 -2.02 3.76
N VAL A 138 -17.38 -2.49 3.47
CA VAL A 138 -17.64 -3.33 2.30
C VAL A 138 -18.33 -2.48 1.21
N ILE A 139 -17.68 -2.40 0.06
CA ILE A 139 -18.17 -1.72 -1.15
C ILE A 139 -18.68 -2.80 -2.07
N ASP A 140 -19.99 -2.91 -2.21
CA ASP A 140 -20.64 -3.93 -3.02
C ASP A 140 -20.77 -3.53 -4.49
N LYS A 141 -21.22 -4.48 -5.33
CA LYS A 141 -21.40 -4.30 -6.77
C LYS A 141 -22.30 -3.10 -7.11
N THR A 142 -23.33 -2.84 -6.31
CA THR A 142 -24.26 -1.75 -6.57
C THR A 142 -23.57 -0.39 -6.40
N ALA A 143 -22.82 -0.23 -5.31
CA ALA A 143 -22.01 0.98 -5.09
C ALA A 143 -20.96 1.18 -6.20
N LEU A 144 -20.31 0.09 -6.64
CA LEU A 144 -19.29 0.12 -7.71
C LEU A 144 -19.89 0.51 -9.07
N GLN A 145 -21.08 0.03 -9.40
CA GLN A 145 -21.72 0.37 -10.67
C GLN A 145 -22.04 1.87 -10.79
N HIS A 146 -22.40 2.52 -9.69
CA HIS A 146 -22.71 3.96 -9.70
C HIS A 146 -21.45 4.84 -9.60
N LEU A 147 -20.34 4.30 -9.06
CA LEU A 147 -19.09 5.07 -8.93
C LEU A 147 -18.39 5.27 -10.28
N GLN A 148 -18.54 4.33 -11.22
CA GLN A 148 -17.84 4.29 -12.52
C GLN A 148 -16.30 4.42 -12.39
N PRO A 149 -15.67 3.61 -11.56
CA PRO A 149 -14.26 3.75 -11.25
C PRO A 149 -13.40 3.43 -12.47
N LYS A 150 -12.24 4.06 -12.59
CA LYS A 150 -11.20 3.73 -13.55
C LYS A 150 -10.12 2.82 -12.95
N THR A 151 -9.94 2.91 -11.64
CA THR A 151 -8.99 2.11 -10.85
C THR A 151 -9.64 1.59 -9.58
N ILE A 152 -8.97 0.68 -8.89
CA ILE A 152 -9.41 0.25 -7.55
C ILE A 152 -9.29 1.41 -6.54
N GLU A 153 -8.32 2.30 -6.71
CA GLU A 153 -8.15 3.47 -5.83
C GLU A 153 -9.39 4.37 -5.81
N ASP A 154 -10.02 4.58 -6.97
CA ASP A 154 -11.27 5.37 -7.05
C ASP A 154 -12.39 4.77 -6.18
N MET A 155 -12.40 3.45 -6.00
CA MET A 155 -13.40 2.76 -5.18
C MET A 155 -13.19 3.04 -3.69
N LEU A 156 -11.94 3.23 -3.24
CA LEU A 156 -11.60 3.50 -1.85
C LEU A 156 -12.15 4.85 -1.36
N GLN A 157 -12.52 5.75 -2.28
CA GLN A 157 -13.15 7.05 -1.95
C GLN A 157 -14.55 6.91 -1.31
N LEU A 158 -15.14 5.72 -1.30
CA LEU A 158 -16.41 5.46 -0.58
C LEU A 158 -16.22 5.14 0.91
N THR A 159 -14.98 5.04 1.38
CA THR A 159 -14.71 4.82 2.81
C THR A 159 -14.85 6.12 3.61
N PRO A 160 -15.24 6.06 4.91
CA PRO A 160 -15.37 7.24 5.75
C PRO A 160 -14.08 8.06 5.80
N GLY A 161 -14.20 9.38 5.82
CA GLY A 161 -13.05 10.30 5.85
C GLY A 161 -12.32 10.50 4.53
N SER A 162 -12.65 9.72 3.50
CA SER A 162 -12.09 9.92 2.16
C SER A 162 -12.69 11.14 1.48
N ILE A 163 -11.89 11.84 0.70
CA ILE A 163 -12.34 12.95 -0.16
C ILE A 163 -12.27 12.52 -1.62
N THR A 164 -13.19 13.03 -2.43
CA THR A 164 -13.24 12.76 -3.86
C THR A 164 -12.02 13.36 -4.56
N GLN A 165 -11.33 12.53 -5.32
CA GLN A 165 -10.28 12.91 -6.26
C GLN A 165 -10.78 12.67 -7.69
N ASN A 166 -10.28 13.45 -8.63
CA ASN A 166 -10.55 13.14 -10.03
C ASN A 166 -9.75 11.90 -10.43
N PRO A 167 -10.38 10.92 -11.10
CA PRO A 167 -9.69 9.69 -11.49
C PRO A 167 -8.51 9.99 -12.42
N ASP A 168 -7.30 9.56 -12.06
CA ASP A 168 -6.09 9.67 -12.85
C ASP A 168 -5.51 8.29 -13.14
N LEU A 169 -5.21 8.01 -14.42
CA LEU A 169 -4.57 6.77 -14.86
C LEU A 169 -3.06 6.95 -15.11
N ASN A 170 -2.58 8.19 -15.21
CA ASN A 170 -1.18 8.47 -15.51
C ASN A 170 -0.27 8.37 -14.28
N SER A 171 -0.84 8.54 -13.09
CA SER A 171 -0.16 8.35 -11.81
C SER A 171 -0.38 6.94 -11.27
N ILE A 172 0.58 6.44 -10.48
CA ILE A 172 0.44 5.14 -9.81
C ILE A 172 -0.67 5.24 -8.77
N GLY A 173 -1.69 4.37 -8.89
CA GLY A 173 -2.75 4.24 -7.90
C GLY A 173 -2.31 3.33 -6.76
N GLN A 174 -2.39 3.78 -5.52
CA GLN A 174 -2.02 3.03 -4.32
C GLN A 174 -3.12 3.05 -3.26
N ALA A 175 -3.08 2.08 -2.34
CA ALA A 175 -4.01 2.05 -1.22
C ALA A 175 -3.46 2.88 -0.06
N TYR A 176 -4.17 3.95 0.30
CA TYR A 176 -3.90 4.74 1.49
C TYR A 176 -5.03 4.54 2.50
N ILE A 177 -4.68 4.21 3.74
CA ILE A 177 -5.65 3.88 4.79
C ILE A 177 -5.47 4.85 5.96
N ARG A 178 -6.52 5.60 6.31
CA ARG A 178 -6.48 6.65 7.36
C ARG A 178 -5.30 7.59 7.14
N GLU A 179 -5.20 8.17 5.93
CA GLU A 179 -4.10 9.03 5.53
C GLU A 179 -4.60 10.34 4.91
N ILE A 180 -3.84 11.40 5.10
CA ILE A 180 -4.04 12.71 4.47
C ILE A 180 -2.84 12.94 3.55
N GLY A 181 -3.09 13.12 2.25
CA GLY A 181 -2.03 13.15 1.25
C GLY A 181 -1.54 11.74 0.92
N GLY A 182 -0.25 11.54 0.71
CA GLY A 182 0.38 10.26 0.40
C GLY A 182 1.53 9.95 1.34
N SER A 183 1.58 8.73 1.89
CA SER A 183 2.69 8.24 2.69
C SER A 183 3.19 6.92 2.11
N THR A 184 4.49 6.87 1.77
CA THR A 184 5.14 5.65 1.25
C THR A 184 5.00 4.48 2.23
N ASN A 185 5.23 4.70 3.53
CA ASN A 185 5.10 3.67 4.55
C ASN A 185 3.64 3.23 4.74
N ASN A 186 2.66 4.15 4.62
CA ASN A 186 1.25 3.80 4.68
C ASN A 186 0.84 2.91 3.50
N ALA A 187 1.21 3.27 2.27
CA ALA A 187 0.92 2.49 1.07
C ALA A 187 1.60 1.12 1.08
N MET A 188 2.87 1.05 1.51
CA MET A 188 3.62 -0.21 1.66
C MET A 188 3.02 -1.10 2.76
N GLY A 189 2.50 -0.48 3.82
CA GLY A 189 1.82 -1.15 4.93
C GLY A 189 0.39 -1.62 4.63
N ALA A 190 -0.19 -1.25 3.47
CA ALA A 190 -1.50 -1.70 3.03
C ALA A 190 -1.39 -3.00 2.23
N SER A 191 -1.95 -4.10 2.76
CA SER A 191 -1.99 -5.39 2.05
C SER A 191 -3.13 -5.41 1.05
N VAL A 192 -2.84 -5.69 -0.22
CA VAL A 192 -3.85 -5.88 -1.28
C VAL A 192 -4.03 -7.37 -1.52
N VAL A 193 -5.24 -7.87 -1.29
CA VAL A 193 -5.59 -9.30 -1.40
C VAL A 193 -6.58 -9.47 -2.56
N LEU A 194 -6.21 -10.19 -3.60
CA LEU A 194 -7.05 -10.47 -4.76
C LEU A 194 -7.53 -11.93 -4.72
N ASP A 195 -8.85 -12.15 -4.63
CA ASP A 195 -9.46 -13.48 -4.55
C ASP A 195 -8.80 -14.39 -3.49
N GLY A 196 -8.44 -13.81 -2.33
CA GLY A 196 -7.82 -14.50 -1.20
C GLY A 196 -6.29 -14.59 -1.25
N ALA A 197 -5.63 -14.24 -2.37
CA ALA A 197 -4.18 -14.22 -2.48
C ALA A 197 -3.61 -12.81 -2.33
N PRO A 198 -2.61 -12.57 -1.46
CA PRO A 198 -1.95 -11.27 -1.38
C PRO A 198 -1.14 -11.00 -2.65
N ILE A 199 -1.17 -9.74 -3.12
CA ILE A 199 -0.30 -9.26 -4.20
C ILE A 199 0.94 -8.68 -3.52
N SER A 200 2.09 -9.33 -3.72
CA SER A 200 3.37 -8.84 -3.20
C SER A 200 3.96 -7.76 -4.11
N ASN A 201 4.57 -6.75 -3.48
CA ASN A 201 5.42 -5.74 -4.12
C ASN A 201 6.85 -5.80 -3.55
N ASP A 202 7.15 -6.77 -2.70
CA ASP A 202 8.40 -6.85 -1.93
C ASP A 202 9.62 -7.16 -2.81
N ALA A 203 9.42 -7.76 -4.00
CA ALA A 203 10.49 -8.03 -4.98
C ALA A 203 10.67 -6.93 -6.04
N THR A 204 9.95 -5.80 -5.97
CA THR A 204 10.13 -4.70 -6.91
C THR A 204 11.41 -3.93 -6.57
N LEU A 205 12.32 -3.82 -7.55
CA LEU A 205 13.63 -3.18 -7.43
C LEU A 205 13.84 -2.11 -8.52
N MET A 206 12.77 -1.62 -9.11
CA MET A 206 12.77 -0.61 -10.17
C MET A 206 13.14 0.76 -9.60
N SER A 207 14.39 0.91 -9.16
CA SER A 207 14.96 2.18 -8.70
C SER A 207 16.26 2.45 -9.42
N PHE A 208 16.59 3.71 -9.58
CA PHE A 208 17.80 4.13 -10.27
C PHE A 208 19.07 3.69 -9.49
N SER A 209 19.13 4.00 -8.20
CA SER A 209 20.14 3.50 -7.27
C SER A 209 19.68 3.71 -5.84
N THR A 210 19.63 2.64 -5.06
CA THR A 210 19.28 2.72 -3.64
C THR A 210 20.39 3.35 -2.81
N ALA A 211 21.65 3.22 -3.24
CA ALA A 211 22.80 3.82 -2.56
C ALA A 211 22.85 5.36 -2.71
N LYS A 212 22.22 5.92 -3.74
CA LYS A 212 22.22 7.37 -4.00
C LYS A 212 20.94 8.10 -3.62
N GLY A 213 19.83 7.43 -3.58
CA GLY A 213 18.54 8.08 -3.35
C GLY A 213 17.46 7.15 -2.79
N GLY A 214 17.87 6.04 -2.20
CA GLY A 214 16.95 5.07 -1.64
C GLY A 214 16.06 4.44 -2.72
N THR A 215 14.74 4.66 -2.64
CA THR A 215 13.76 4.14 -3.61
C THR A 215 13.44 5.13 -4.74
N ALA A 216 14.24 6.16 -4.94
CA ALA A 216 14.01 7.14 -5.99
C ALA A 216 14.08 6.50 -7.38
N ASP A 217 13.15 6.85 -8.23
CA ASP A 217 13.13 6.50 -9.64
C ASP A 217 13.01 7.75 -10.50
N ARG A 218 13.46 7.68 -11.76
CA ARG A 218 13.41 8.81 -12.68
C ARG A 218 12.11 8.88 -13.45
N SER A 219 11.49 7.73 -13.75
CA SER A 219 10.23 7.69 -14.49
C SER A 219 9.05 8.16 -13.67
N GLY A 220 9.14 8.16 -12.33
CA GLY A 220 8.03 8.40 -11.40
C GLY A 220 6.99 7.27 -11.41
N GLN A 221 7.28 6.13 -12.02
CA GLN A 221 6.36 5.00 -12.16
C GLN A 221 6.80 3.75 -11.37
N SER A 222 7.87 3.83 -10.59
CA SER A 222 8.34 2.73 -9.75
C SER A 222 7.55 2.64 -8.43
N THR A 223 7.24 1.42 -8.05
CA THR A 223 6.64 1.08 -6.75
C THR A 223 7.66 0.48 -5.76
N THR A 224 8.96 0.57 -6.06
CA THR A 224 10.03 0.11 -5.16
C THR A 224 9.91 0.75 -3.78
N GLY A 225 9.83 -0.08 -2.74
CA GLY A 225 9.63 0.40 -1.36
C GLY A 225 8.31 1.14 -1.13
N LYS A 226 7.33 0.98 -2.00
CA LYS A 226 5.99 1.58 -1.93
C LYS A 226 4.91 0.49 -1.96
N GLY A 227 3.61 0.86 -2.01
CA GLY A 227 2.49 -0.07 -2.13
C GLY A 227 2.30 -0.65 -3.54
N VAL A 228 1.35 -1.57 -3.65
CA VAL A 228 0.97 -2.20 -4.92
C VAL A 228 0.34 -1.20 -5.87
N ASP A 229 0.68 -1.26 -7.16
CA ASP A 229 0.00 -0.49 -8.21
C ASP A 229 -1.39 -1.09 -8.49
N LEU A 230 -2.43 -0.41 -8.03
CA LEU A 230 -3.83 -0.82 -8.17
C LEU A 230 -4.35 -0.76 -9.61
N ARG A 231 -3.65 -0.08 -10.53
CA ARG A 231 -4.00 -0.05 -11.95
C ARG A 231 -3.87 -1.41 -12.63
N THR A 232 -3.12 -2.35 -12.02
CA THR A 232 -2.94 -3.72 -12.51
C THR A 232 -4.15 -4.63 -12.32
N ILE A 233 -5.24 -4.12 -11.72
CA ILE A 233 -6.49 -4.84 -11.49
C ILE A 233 -7.61 -4.13 -12.25
N SER A 234 -8.35 -4.87 -13.07
CA SER A 234 -9.52 -4.33 -13.80
C SER A 234 -10.65 -3.97 -12.83
N PRO A 235 -11.05 -2.69 -12.71
CA PRO A 235 -12.14 -2.30 -11.81
C PRO A 235 -13.50 -2.85 -12.26
N ASP A 236 -13.70 -3.04 -13.56
CA ASP A 236 -14.97 -3.54 -14.12
C ASP A 236 -15.20 -5.03 -13.90
N ASN A 237 -14.13 -5.78 -13.54
CA ASN A 237 -14.21 -7.20 -13.17
C ASN A 237 -14.36 -7.42 -11.65
N VAL A 238 -14.48 -6.35 -10.85
CA VAL A 238 -14.65 -6.46 -9.40
C VAL A 238 -16.12 -6.68 -9.04
N GLU A 239 -16.36 -7.57 -8.09
CA GLU A 239 -17.66 -7.84 -7.48
C GLU A 239 -17.85 -7.05 -6.18
N SER A 240 -16.82 -7.08 -5.32
CA SER A 240 -16.82 -6.32 -4.06
C SER A 240 -15.41 -6.01 -3.61
N ILE A 241 -15.30 -4.98 -2.79
CA ILE A 241 -14.07 -4.62 -2.08
C ILE A 241 -14.39 -4.50 -0.59
N GLU A 242 -13.57 -5.14 0.24
CA GLU A 242 -13.58 -4.89 1.67
C GLU A 242 -12.30 -4.16 2.06
N VAL A 243 -12.45 -3.05 2.79
CA VAL A 243 -11.34 -2.25 3.30
C VAL A 243 -11.32 -2.36 4.81
N ILE A 244 -10.32 -3.08 5.33
CA ILE A 244 -10.11 -3.23 6.78
C ILE A 244 -9.14 -2.13 7.22
N ARG A 245 -9.63 -1.18 8.00
CA ARG A 245 -8.84 -0.03 8.48
C ARG A 245 -8.30 -0.26 9.89
N GLY A 246 -9.06 -0.96 10.72
CA GLY A 246 -8.72 -1.25 12.11
C GLY A 246 -7.84 -2.47 12.31
N ILE A 247 -8.24 -3.35 13.25
CA ILE A 247 -7.50 -4.55 13.61
C ILE A 247 -8.01 -5.73 12.76
N PRO A 248 -7.24 -6.20 11.76
CA PRO A 248 -7.65 -7.32 10.90
C PRO A 248 -7.58 -8.66 11.64
N SER A 249 -8.29 -9.68 11.12
CA SER A 249 -8.11 -11.08 11.53
C SER A 249 -6.63 -11.49 11.45
N ALA A 250 -6.20 -12.41 12.32
CA ALA A 250 -4.83 -12.95 12.32
C ALA A 250 -4.45 -13.68 11.02
N GLU A 251 -5.44 -14.02 10.20
CA GLU A 251 -5.28 -14.53 8.85
C GLU A 251 -4.51 -13.58 7.91
N TYR A 252 -4.64 -12.26 8.10
CA TYR A 252 -3.97 -11.27 7.27
C TYR A 252 -2.65 -10.82 7.91
N GLY A 253 -1.56 -10.89 7.16
CA GLY A 253 -0.21 -10.56 7.63
C GLY A 253 0.56 -9.68 6.67
N ASN A 254 1.82 -9.37 7.05
CA ASN A 254 2.75 -8.52 6.32
C ASN A 254 2.15 -7.14 5.99
N LEU A 255 1.49 -6.53 6.99
CA LEU A 255 0.81 -5.24 6.87
C LEU A 255 0.93 -4.45 8.18
N THR A 256 0.88 -3.12 8.07
CA THR A 256 0.72 -2.21 9.21
C THR A 256 -0.51 -1.34 9.08
N SER A 257 -0.77 -0.77 7.90
CA SER A 257 -1.86 0.21 7.70
C SER A 257 -3.23 -0.44 7.68
N GLY A 258 -3.39 -1.57 6.98
CA GLY A 258 -4.65 -2.29 6.86
C GLY A 258 -4.69 -3.22 5.65
N ALA A 259 -5.88 -3.64 5.23
CA ALA A 259 -6.04 -4.54 4.09
C ALA A 259 -7.14 -4.09 3.14
N VAL A 260 -6.89 -4.25 1.83
CA VAL A 260 -7.85 -4.07 0.75
C VAL A 260 -8.10 -5.42 0.10
N ILE A 261 -9.26 -6.00 0.34
CA ILE A 261 -9.64 -7.34 -0.12
C ILE A 261 -10.54 -7.19 -1.33
N VAL A 262 -10.04 -7.56 -2.49
CA VAL A 262 -10.74 -7.46 -3.77
C VAL A 262 -11.26 -8.83 -4.16
N LYS A 263 -12.57 -8.94 -4.36
CA LYS A 263 -13.22 -10.13 -4.91
C LYS A 263 -13.67 -9.84 -6.33
N THR A 264 -13.35 -10.74 -7.25
CA THR A 264 -13.73 -10.60 -8.67
C THR A 264 -14.99 -11.37 -8.96
N LYS A 265 -15.67 -10.98 -10.06
CA LYS A 265 -16.90 -11.61 -10.53
C LYS A 265 -16.72 -13.10 -10.77
N LYS A 266 -17.68 -13.90 -10.28
CA LYS A 266 -17.77 -15.37 -10.44
C LYS A 266 -19.19 -15.74 -10.85
N GLY A 267 -19.38 -17.00 -11.24
CA GLY A 267 -20.68 -17.53 -11.58
C GLY A 267 -21.20 -17.10 -12.96
N THR A 268 -22.45 -17.39 -13.24
CA THR A 268 -23.11 -17.05 -14.51
C THR A 268 -23.47 -15.57 -14.55
N THR A 269 -23.01 -14.87 -15.56
CA THR A 269 -23.36 -13.45 -15.80
C THR A 269 -23.69 -13.24 -17.29
N PRO A 270 -24.60 -12.31 -17.63
CA PRO A 270 -24.84 -11.95 -19.04
C PRO A 270 -23.56 -11.34 -19.65
N TRP A 271 -23.55 -11.17 -20.97
CA TRP A 271 -22.56 -10.32 -21.59
C TRP A 271 -22.68 -8.91 -21.03
N GLU A 272 -21.56 -8.38 -20.57
CA GLU A 272 -21.45 -7.00 -20.09
C GLU A 272 -20.39 -6.29 -20.93
N ILE A 273 -20.83 -5.29 -21.71
CA ILE A 273 -19.96 -4.45 -22.52
C ILE A 273 -20.06 -3.05 -21.97
N LYS A 274 -18.93 -2.42 -21.67
CA LYS A 274 -18.87 -1.05 -21.19
C LYS A 274 -17.94 -0.19 -22.03
N GLY A 275 -18.34 1.04 -22.24
CA GLY A 275 -17.48 2.09 -22.78
C GLY A 275 -17.51 3.29 -21.82
N LYS A 276 -16.36 3.78 -21.39
CA LYS A 276 -16.20 4.96 -20.53
C LYS A 276 -15.38 6.00 -21.24
N THR A 277 -15.73 7.26 -21.09
CA THR A 277 -14.97 8.38 -21.65
C THR A 277 -15.03 9.58 -20.73
N ASP A 278 -13.95 10.33 -20.69
CA ASP A 278 -13.82 11.64 -20.11
C ASP A 278 -12.83 12.48 -20.95
N PRO A 279 -12.55 13.74 -20.59
CA PRO A 279 -11.67 14.58 -21.42
C PRO A 279 -10.29 13.96 -21.70
N ASN A 280 -9.72 13.21 -20.76
CA ASN A 280 -8.36 12.71 -20.84
C ASN A 280 -8.28 11.21 -21.16
N SER A 281 -9.37 10.44 -21.01
CA SER A 281 -9.29 8.97 -21.15
C SER A 281 -10.47 8.34 -21.90
N LYS A 282 -10.18 7.17 -22.48
CA LYS A 282 -11.16 6.26 -23.09
C LYS A 282 -10.90 4.85 -22.60
N MET A 283 -11.97 4.15 -22.23
CA MET A 283 -11.89 2.79 -21.70
C MET A 283 -12.98 1.91 -22.30
N GLY A 284 -12.65 0.66 -22.54
CA GLY A 284 -13.57 -0.38 -22.97
C GLY A 284 -13.43 -1.63 -22.09
N TYR A 285 -14.54 -2.29 -21.80
CA TYR A 285 -14.59 -3.55 -21.06
C TYR A 285 -15.60 -4.49 -21.68
N ILE A 286 -15.26 -5.78 -21.69
CA ILE A 286 -16.16 -6.88 -22.05
C ILE A 286 -15.99 -8.03 -21.07
N GLY A 287 -17.09 -8.64 -20.63
CA GLY A 287 -17.07 -9.80 -19.73
C GLY A 287 -18.31 -10.67 -19.83
N LYS A 288 -18.15 -11.96 -19.53
CA LYS A 288 -19.22 -12.94 -19.44
C LYS A 288 -18.86 -14.07 -18.49
N GLY A 289 -19.88 -14.56 -17.76
CA GLY A 289 -19.82 -15.82 -17.04
C GLY A 289 -20.84 -16.81 -17.58
N PHE A 290 -20.46 -18.07 -17.75
CA PHE A 290 -21.35 -19.12 -18.18
C PHE A 290 -21.08 -20.42 -17.43
N THR A 291 -22.13 -21.24 -17.27
CA THR A 291 -22.04 -22.56 -16.64
C THR A 291 -22.19 -23.64 -17.72
N LEU A 292 -21.22 -24.54 -17.73
CA LEU A 292 -21.23 -25.72 -18.59
C LEU A 292 -22.20 -26.77 -18.04
N SER A 293 -22.63 -27.72 -18.90
CA SER A 293 -23.51 -28.83 -18.51
C SER A 293 -22.94 -29.71 -17.38
N THR A 294 -21.63 -29.67 -17.18
CA THR A 294 -20.91 -30.35 -16.07
C THR A 294 -21.04 -29.63 -14.72
N GLY A 295 -21.70 -28.47 -14.65
CA GLY A 295 -21.73 -27.64 -13.47
C GLY A 295 -20.50 -26.73 -13.30
N THR A 296 -19.54 -26.81 -14.23
CA THR A 296 -18.35 -25.94 -14.20
C THR A 296 -18.72 -24.51 -14.62
N THR A 297 -18.37 -23.52 -13.84
CA THR A 297 -18.55 -22.12 -14.24
C THR A 297 -17.26 -21.55 -14.83
N VAL A 298 -17.39 -20.79 -15.90
CA VAL A 298 -16.28 -20.14 -16.60
C VAL A 298 -16.58 -18.65 -16.74
N ASN A 299 -15.67 -17.82 -16.29
CA ASN A 299 -15.74 -16.36 -16.42
C ASN A 299 -14.60 -15.86 -17.27
N VAL A 300 -14.91 -15.01 -18.25
CA VAL A 300 -13.92 -14.36 -19.11
C VAL A 300 -14.15 -12.85 -19.09
N SER A 301 -13.06 -12.08 -19.05
CA SER A 301 -13.15 -10.63 -19.18
C SER A 301 -11.89 -10.04 -19.80
N ALA A 302 -12.06 -8.91 -20.47
CA ALA A 302 -10.97 -8.09 -20.98
C ALA A 302 -11.31 -6.60 -20.83
N ASP A 303 -10.30 -5.77 -20.56
CA ASP A 303 -10.41 -4.32 -20.62
C ASP A 303 -9.21 -3.68 -21.31
N TYR A 304 -9.47 -2.54 -21.94
CA TYR A 304 -8.48 -1.65 -22.51
C TYR A 304 -8.74 -0.23 -22.04
N SER A 305 -7.69 0.51 -21.72
CA SER A 305 -7.77 1.91 -21.35
C SER A 305 -6.64 2.69 -21.99
N SER A 306 -6.94 3.89 -22.47
CA SER A 306 -5.97 4.86 -22.95
C SER A 306 -6.23 6.21 -22.30
N SER A 307 -5.19 6.88 -21.82
CA SER A 307 -5.29 8.16 -21.12
C SER A 307 -4.11 9.06 -21.44
N TYR A 308 -4.33 10.38 -21.36
CA TYR A 308 -3.29 11.39 -21.38
C TYR A 308 -3.32 12.17 -20.07
N SER A 309 -2.16 12.64 -19.60
CA SER A 309 -2.11 13.54 -18.43
C SER A 309 -2.82 14.88 -18.71
N ASP A 310 -2.71 15.36 -19.94
CA ASP A 310 -3.45 16.52 -20.46
C ASP A 310 -3.74 16.25 -21.94
N ILE A 311 -5.01 16.32 -22.35
CA ILE A 311 -5.43 16.10 -23.74
C ILE A 311 -4.83 17.11 -24.72
N ARG A 312 -4.45 18.29 -24.23
CA ARG A 312 -3.78 19.33 -25.02
C ARG A 312 -2.31 19.01 -25.27
N PHE A 313 -1.69 18.22 -24.35
CA PHE A 313 -0.29 17.80 -24.43
C PHE A 313 -0.19 16.27 -24.41
N ARG A 314 -0.32 15.66 -25.59
CA ARG A 314 -0.39 14.20 -25.75
C ARG A 314 0.97 13.50 -25.72
N ALA A 315 2.04 14.19 -25.35
CA ALA A 315 3.34 13.55 -25.17
C ALA A 315 3.34 12.58 -23.98
N LYS A 316 2.60 12.89 -22.89
CA LYS A 316 2.47 12.02 -21.72
C LYS A 316 1.19 11.18 -21.81
N GLY A 317 1.34 9.90 -22.04
CA GLY A 317 0.24 8.96 -22.22
C GLY A 317 0.37 7.72 -21.35
N TYR A 318 -0.78 7.08 -21.13
CA TYR A 318 -0.91 5.81 -20.42
C TYR A 318 -1.84 4.88 -21.20
N GLU A 319 -1.46 3.61 -21.24
CA GLU A 319 -2.29 2.54 -21.79
C GLU A 319 -2.33 1.37 -20.82
N ARG A 320 -3.50 0.71 -20.72
CA ARG A 320 -3.71 -0.49 -19.91
C ARG A 320 -4.46 -1.55 -20.72
N ILE A 321 -3.99 -2.79 -20.57
CA ILE A 321 -4.66 -3.99 -21.06
C ILE A 321 -4.76 -4.97 -19.90
N ASN A 322 -5.95 -5.44 -19.60
CA ASN A 322 -6.16 -6.55 -18.67
C ASN A 322 -7.02 -7.63 -19.33
N GLY A 323 -6.74 -8.89 -19.00
CA GLY A 323 -7.55 -10.04 -19.38
C GLY A 323 -7.63 -11.02 -18.24
N SER A 324 -8.76 -11.68 -18.05
CA SER A 324 -8.89 -12.73 -17.04
C SER A 324 -9.75 -13.90 -17.51
N LEU A 325 -9.36 -15.09 -17.05
CA LEU A 325 -10.10 -16.35 -17.19
C LEU A 325 -10.24 -16.94 -15.78
N GLY A 326 -11.48 -17.16 -15.34
CA GLY A 326 -11.81 -17.87 -14.11
C GLY A 326 -12.54 -19.18 -14.42
N VAL A 327 -12.19 -20.25 -13.72
CA VAL A 327 -12.88 -21.55 -13.79
C VAL A 327 -13.16 -22.00 -12.38
N SER A 328 -14.43 -22.32 -12.08
CA SER A 328 -14.84 -22.80 -10.76
C SER A 328 -15.64 -24.09 -10.91
N GLN A 329 -15.32 -25.06 -10.06
CA GLN A 329 -15.99 -26.37 -10.04
C GLN A 329 -16.12 -26.83 -8.59
N THR A 330 -17.26 -27.44 -8.25
CA THR A 330 -17.45 -28.14 -6.98
C THR A 330 -17.51 -29.64 -7.22
N PHE A 331 -16.70 -30.39 -6.49
CA PHE A 331 -16.62 -31.84 -6.51
C PHE A 331 -17.25 -32.41 -5.23
N PHE A 332 -17.74 -33.60 -5.28
CA PHE A 332 -18.28 -34.39 -4.17
C PHE A 332 -19.50 -33.74 -3.45
N SER A 333 -20.68 -34.35 -3.64
CA SER A 333 -21.94 -33.83 -3.06
C SER A 333 -22.02 -33.95 -1.55
N THR A 334 -21.40 -34.97 -0.92
CA THR A 334 -21.47 -35.23 0.53
C THR A 334 -20.46 -34.39 1.34
N ARG A 335 -19.28 -34.20 0.81
CA ARG A 335 -18.18 -33.37 1.35
C ARG A 335 -17.66 -32.45 0.25
N PRO A 336 -18.38 -31.40 -0.06
CA PRO A 336 -18.08 -30.58 -1.22
C PRO A 336 -16.69 -29.98 -1.13
N LEU A 337 -15.94 -30.14 -2.23
CA LEU A 337 -14.64 -29.53 -2.47
C LEU A 337 -14.83 -28.50 -3.59
N SER A 338 -14.76 -27.21 -3.26
CA SER A 338 -14.71 -26.17 -4.28
C SER A 338 -13.27 -25.98 -4.78
N VAL A 339 -13.13 -25.83 -6.07
CA VAL A 339 -11.87 -25.56 -6.75
C VAL A 339 -12.07 -24.36 -7.66
N ASN A 340 -11.35 -23.29 -7.41
CA ASN A 340 -11.39 -22.08 -8.23
C ASN A 340 -10.00 -21.84 -8.79
N PHE A 341 -9.89 -21.80 -10.09
CA PHE A 341 -8.67 -21.42 -10.79
C PHE A 341 -8.90 -20.10 -11.52
N LYS A 342 -7.94 -19.19 -11.42
CA LYS A 342 -7.96 -17.92 -12.13
C LYS A 342 -6.60 -17.64 -12.76
N ALA A 343 -6.62 -17.30 -14.02
CA ALA A 343 -5.49 -16.76 -14.77
C ALA A 343 -5.81 -15.32 -15.17
N SER A 344 -4.88 -14.39 -14.93
CA SER A 344 -5.04 -12.99 -15.30
C SER A 344 -3.77 -12.49 -15.97
N TYR A 345 -3.92 -11.75 -17.05
CA TYR A 345 -2.87 -10.95 -17.68
C TYR A 345 -3.12 -9.48 -17.40
N PHE A 346 -2.07 -8.71 -17.15
CA PHE A 346 -2.12 -7.27 -17.04
C PHE A 346 -0.93 -6.63 -17.76
N GLN A 347 -1.15 -5.44 -18.28
CA GLN A 347 -0.11 -4.59 -18.86
C GLN A 347 -0.46 -3.12 -18.61
N ASN A 348 0.45 -2.39 -18.01
CA ASN A 348 0.43 -0.95 -17.88
C ASN A 348 1.62 -0.38 -18.65
N LEU A 349 1.39 0.67 -19.41
CA LEU A 349 2.39 1.34 -20.22
C LEU A 349 2.25 2.85 -20.06
N ASN A 350 3.23 3.47 -19.40
CA ASN A 350 3.37 4.92 -19.36
C ASN A 350 4.41 5.35 -20.40
N THR A 351 4.13 6.38 -21.17
CA THR A 351 5.03 6.91 -22.19
C THR A 351 5.16 8.41 -22.08
N VAL A 352 6.38 8.92 -22.16
CA VAL A 352 6.68 10.32 -22.42
C VAL A 352 7.40 10.37 -23.76
N ARG A 353 6.72 10.87 -24.78
CA ARG A 353 7.29 11.04 -26.13
C ARG A 353 8.09 12.32 -26.21
N VAL A 354 9.00 12.38 -27.16
CA VAL A 354 9.74 13.63 -27.46
C VAL A 354 8.75 14.78 -27.68
N ASP A 355 8.95 15.85 -26.92
CA ASP A 355 8.21 17.10 -27.13
C ASP A 355 8.87 17.90 -28.24
N PRO A 356 8.18 18.17 -29.36
CA PRO A 356 8.76 18.94 -30.47
C PRO A 356 9.16 20.39 -30.11
N GLN A 357 8.66 20.88 -28.96
CA GLN A 357 8.97 22.24 -28.48
C GLN A 357 10.17 22.28 -27.54
N GLN A 358 10.65 21.12 -27.08
CA GLN A 358 11.85 21.04 -26.24
C GLN A 358 13.12 21.04 -27.13
N GLN A 359 14.18 21.63 -26.61
CA GLN A 359 15.48 21.70 -27.26
C GLN A 359 16.11 20.31 -27.43
N TYR A 360 15.85 19.38 -26.52
CA TYR A 360 16.45 18.05 -26.49
C TYR A 360 15.40 16.97 -26.68
N ALA A 361 15.76 15.90 -27.38
CA ALA A 361 14.88 14.79 -27.72
C ALA A 361 14.81 13.77 -26.59
N GLU A 362 14.43 14.21 -25.38
CA GLU A 362 14.25 13.35 -24.22
C GLU A 362 12.95 12.56 -24.31
N LYS A 363 12.96 11.31 -23.85
CA LYS A 363 11.79 10.43 -23.85
C LYS A 363 11.90 9.39 -22.76
N SER A 364 10.76 8.95 -22.26
CA SER A 364 10.70 7.82 -21.33
C SER A 364 9.57 6.86 -21.65
N LYS A 365 9.76 5.59 -21.27
CA LYS A 365 8.77 4.53 -21.39
C LYS A 365 8.88 3.63 -20.16
N SER A 366 7.79 3.55 -19.38
CA SER A 366 7.68 2.62 -18.26
C SER A 366 6.62 1.56 -18.56
N GLU A 367 7.01 0.32 -18.61
CA GLU A 367 6.16 -0.83 -18.90
C GLU A 367 6.14 -1.80 -17.70
N ASN A 368 4.94 -2.22 -17.29
CA ASN A 368 4.74 -3.28 -16.32
C ASN A 368 3.69 -4.26 -16.85
N ARG A 369 4.11 -5.45 -17.26
CA ARG A 369 3.25 -6.51 -17.77
C ARG A 369 3.47 -7.82 -17.04
N GLY A 370 2.42 -8.60 -16.83
CA GLY A 370 2.57 -9.83 -16.08
C GLY A 370 1.38 -10.76 -16.12
N VAL A 371 1.58 -11.90 -15.49
CA VAL A 371 0.59 -12.97 -15.36
C VAL A 371 0.41 -13.29 -13.88
N ARG A 372 -0.86 -13.43 -13.46
CA ARG A 372 -1.22 -13.94 -12.12
C ARG A 372 -2.03 -15.20 -12.27
N LEU A 373 -1.62 -16.24 -11.57
CA LEU A 373 -2.34 -17.51 -11.46
C LEU A 373 -2.74 -17.69 -10.01
N ILE A 374 -4.02 -17.97 -9.76
CA ILE A 374 -4.56 -18.18 -8.40
C ILE A 374 -5.35 -19.48 -8.44
N LEU A 375 -5.03 -20.39 -7.53
CA LEU A 375 -5.78 -21.61 -7.27
C LEU A 375 -6.22 -21.59 -5.81
N ASN A 376 -7.51 -21.50 -5.55
CA ASN A 376 -8.05 -21.53 -4.22
C ASN A 376 -9.32 -22.40 -4.12
N GLY A 377 -9.68 -22.73 -2.90
CA GLY A 377 -10.91 -23.44 -2.64
C GLY A 377 -11.06 -23.85 -1.19
N ASP A 378 -12.23 -24.45 -0.95
CA ASP A 378 -12.65 -24.89 0.36
C ASP A 378 -13.13 -26.35 0.29
N TRP A 379 -12.66 -27.17 1.21
CA TRP A 379 -13.10 -28.55 1.37
C TRP A 379 -13.88 -28.70 2.65
N ASN A 380 -15.19 -28.89 2.53
CA ASN A 380 -16.06 -29.12 3.67
C ASN A 380 -15.97 -30.59 4.11
N LEU A 381 -15.12 -30.86 5.09
CA LEU A 381 -14.81 -32.20 5.56
C LEU A 381 -15.90 -32.78 6.46
N LYS A 382 -16.68 -31.93 7.14
CA LYS A 382 -17.71 -32.32 8.13
C LYS A 382 -17.17 -33.30 9.18
N SER A 383 -15.88 -33.17 9.53
CA SER A 383 -15.20 -34.05 10.46
C SER A 383 -15.37 -33.57 11.89
N ALA A 384 -15.18 -34.47 12.87
CA ALA A 384 -15.22 -34.11 14.29
C ALA A 384 -14.13 -33.10 14.67
N LEU A 385 -12.97 -33.12 14.00
CA LEU A 385 -11.82 -32.25 14.29
C LEU A 385 -11.80 -30.99 13.42
N ILE A 386 -12.15 -31.07 12.15
CA ILE A 386 -12.07 -29.99 11.17
C ILE A 386 -13.40 -29.91 10.44
N SER A 387 -14.03 -28.73 10.44
CA SER A 387 -15.24 -28.47 9.66
C SER A 387 -14.90 -28.19 8.22
N ASN A 388 -13.97 -27.29 7.99
CA ASN A 388 -13.57 -26.86 6.67
C ASN A 388 -12.04 -26.74 6.57
N LEU A 389 -11.49 -27.11 5.40
CA LEU A 389 -10.09 -26.95 5.02
C LEU A 389 -10.02 -26.07 3.79
N SER A 390 -9.46 -24.88 3.93
CA SER A 390 -9.27 -23.92 2.83
C SER A 390 -7.83 -23.94 2.36
N TYR A 391 -7.62 -23.82 1.06
CA TYR A 391 -6.30 -23.71 0.46
C TYR A 391 -6.25 -22.54 -0.51
N ASN A 392 -5.08 -21.92 -0.62
CA ASN A 392 -4.80 -20.86 -1.58
C ASN A 392 -3.36 -20.97 -2.06
N VAL A 393 -3.16 -21.04 -3.36
CA VAL A 393 -1.85 -21.01 -4.01
C VAL A 393 -1.89 -19.97 -5.11
N SER A 394 -0.92 -19.06 -5.09
CA SER A 394 -0.80 -18.07 -6.16
C SER A 394 0.61 -17.95 -6.67
N PHE A 395 0.70 -17.60 -7.95
CA PHE A 395 1.93 -17.30 -8.67
C PHE A 395 1.73 -16.00 -9.41
N ASN A 396 2.62 -15.03 -9.18
CA ASN A 396 2.61 -13.74 -9.85
C ASN A 396 4.00 -13.49 -10.45
N TYR A 397 4.04 -13.33 -11.75
CA TYR A 397 5.24 -12.94 -12.48
C TYR A 397 4.97 -11.66 -13.26
N SER A 398 5.87 -10.72 -13.19
CA SER A 398 5.81 -9.53 -14.04
C SER A 398 7.17 -9.20 -14.66
N HIS A 399 7.14 -8.54 -15.81
CA HIS A 399 8.27 -7.91 -16.45
C HIS A 399 8.05 -6.40 -16.38
N GLN A 400 8.90 -5.73 -15.64
CA GLN A 400 8.91 -4.30 -15.44
C GLN A 400 10.11 -3.74 -16.19
N ARG A 401 9.91 -2.71 -17.02
CA ARG A 401 11.00 -2.10 -17.77
C ARG A 401 10.79 -0.60 -17.91
N ASP A 402 11.70 0.17 -17.33
CA ASP A 402 11.79 1.60 -17.50
C ASP A 402 12.92 1.88 -18.48
N THR A 403 12.63 2.59 -19.57
CA THR A 403 13.60 3.00 -20.59
C THR A 403 13.60 4.51 -20.68
N GLU A 404 14.77 5.11 -20.58
CA GLU A 404 14.97 6.55 -20.55
C GLU A 404 16.00 6.97 -21.61
N ARG A 405 15.80 8.15 -22.16
CA ARG A 405 16.79 8.90 -22.93
C ARG A 405 16.87 10.30 -22.38
N ASP A 406 17.98 10.60 -21.75
CA ASP A 406 18.27 11.91 -21.14
C ASP A 406 19.40 12.62 -21.90
N PHE A 407 19.30 13.94 -22.05
CA PHE A 407 20.38 14.72 -22.61
C PHE A 407 21.31 15.20 -21.51
N MET A 408 22.58 14.76 -21.58
CA MET A 408 23.59 15.04 -20.57
C MET A 408 24.42 16.24 -21.00
N ILE A 409 24.45 17.27 -20.14
CA ILE A 409 25.23 18.50 -20.36
C ILE A 409 26.43 18.47 -19.44
N LEU A 410 27.64 18.48 -20.05
CA LEU A 410 28.89 18.59 -19.29
C LEU A 410 29.10 20.01 -18.79
N LYS A 411 29.50 20.17 -17.53
CA LYS A 411 29.87 21.47 -16.93
C LYS A 411 31.12 22.06 -17.56
N VAL A 412 32.02 21.20 -18.03
CA VAL A 412 33.25 21.52 -18.75
C VAL A 412 33.28 20.69 -20.03
N GLY A 413 33.94 21.12 -21.07
CA GLY A 413 33.88 20.47 -22.38
C GLY A 413 34.41 19.03 -22.42
N MET A 414 35.23 18.63 -21.47
CA MET A 414 35.73 17.26 -21.24
C MET A 414 35.78 16.96 -19.75
N GLN A 415 35.31 15.80 -19.34
CA GLN A 415 35.30 15.37 -17.95
C GLN A 415 35.70 13.89 -17.84
N PRO A 416 36.66 13.52 -16.96
CA PRO A 416 36.95 12.12 -16.67
C PRO A 416 35.76 11.49 -15.89
N ILE A 417 35.51 10.21 -16.16
CA ILE A 417 34.45 9.46 -15.51
C ILE A 417 34.96 8.18 -14.86
N GLY A 418 34.39 7.85 -13.70
CA GLY A 418 34.62 6.56 -13.04
C GLY A 418 33.71 5.47 -13.62
N PHE A 419 34.32 4.31 -13.96
CA PHE A 419 33.58 3.14 -14.45
C PHE A 419 34.05 1.82 -13.82
N SER A 420 35.15 1.86 -13.03
CA SER A 420 35.70 0.67 -12.40
C SER A 420 34.71 0.06 -11.38
N THR A 421 34.63 -1.27 -11.37
CA THR A 421 33.91 -2.06 -10.38
C THR A 421 34.83 -2.66 -9.32
N GLU A 422 36.15 -2.38 -9.41
CA GLU A 422 37.16 -2.78 -8.47
C GLU A 422 37.73 -1.55 -7.74
N PRO A 423 38.10 -1.67 -6.46
CA PRO A 423 38.72 -0.59 -5.71
C PRO A 423 40.14 -0.32 -6.20
N GLY A 424 40.62 0.90 -5.97
CA GLY A 424 41.96 1.31 -6.29
C GLY A 424 42.05 2.37 -7.39
N GLU A 425 43.28 2.56 -7.94
CA GLU A 425 43.55 3.59 -8.93
C GLU A 425 43.39 3.06 -10.35
N HIS A 426 42.64 3.76 -11.16
CA HIS A 426 42.26 3.38 -12.52
C HIS A 426 42.45 4.53 -13.49
N VAL A 427 42.90 4.22 -14.72
CA VAL A 427 42.86 5.21 -15.82
C VAL A 427 41.41 5.47 -16.21
N ALA A 428 41.04 6.72 -16.19
CA ALA A 428 39.65 7.13 -16.48
C ALA A 428 39.50 7.55 -17.96
N PRO A 429 38.44 7.09 -18.64
CA PRO A 429 38.02 7.65 -19.90
C PRO A 429 37.47 9.05 -19.71
N PHE A 430 37.46 9.85 -20.80
CA PHE A 430 36.87 11.17 -20.81
C PHE A 430 35.56 11.18 -21.57
N LEU A 431 34.54 11.81 -20.97
CA LEU A 431 33.39 12.27 -21.70
C LEU A 431 33.81 13.50 -22.53
N ASN A 432 33.47 13.49 -23.81
CA ASN A 432 33.80 14.58 -24.74
C ASN A 432 32.53 15.18 -25.33
N GLY A 433 32.19 16.38 -24.87
CA GLY A 433 30.96 17.09 -25.28
C GLY A 433 29.68 16.49 -24.70
N ASN A 434 28.59 17.18 -24.94
CA ASN A 434 27.25 16.73 -24.49
C ASN A 434 26.79 15.51 -25.29
N TYR A 435 26.02 14.63 -24.66
CA TYR A 435 25.54 13.39 -25.28
C TYR A 435 24.15 12.98 -24.78
N TYR A 436 23.51 12.06 -25.52
CA TYR A 436 22.33 11.37 -25.03
C TYR A 436 22.74 10.09 -24.30
N SER A 437 22.30 9.96 -23.07
CA SER A 437 22.39 8.71 -22.34
C SER A 437 21.12 7.91 -22.56
N ASP A 438 21.26 6.76 -23.21
CA ASP A 438 20.19 5.75 -23.33
C ASP A 438 20.42 4.67 -22.29
N TYR A 439 19.43 4.49 -21.37
CA TYR A 439 19.52 3.47 -20.32
C TYR A 439 18.18 2.85 -20.03
N TYR A 440 18.18 1.73 -19.36
CA TYR A 440 16.98 1.10 -18.87
C TYR A 440 17.19 0.41 -17.53
N ILE A 441 16.08 0.24 -16.80
CA ILE A 441 15.99 -0.58 -15.59
C ILE A 441 15.04 -1.74 -15.92
N ASP A 442 15.53 -2.98 -15.82
CA ASP A 442 14.78 -4.20 -16.12
C ASP A 442 14.57 -5.01 -14.84
N GLY A 443 13.33 -5.18 -14.45
CA GLY A 443 12.91 -5.99 -13.32
C GLY A 443 12.01 -7.14 -13.75
N LYS A 444 12.24 -8.32 -13.18
CA LYS A 444 11.43 -9.53 -13.38
C LYS A 444 11.02 -10.12 -12.02
N PRO A 445 10.20 -9.36 -11.23
CA PRO A 445 9.72 -9.86 -9.96
C PRO A 445 8.82 -11.07 -10.14
N LEU A 446 9.07 -12.08 -9.30
CA LEU A 446 8.31 -13.33 -9.21
C LEU A 446 7.94 -13.52 -7.75
N SER A 447 6.63 -13.67 -7.50
CA SER A 447 6.10 -13.91 -6.17
C SER A 447 5.24 -15.18 -6.18
N THR A 448 5.43 -16.02 -5.19
CA THR A 448 4.62 -17.22 -4.96
C THR A 448 4.10 -17.19 -3.54
N PHE A 449 2.83 -17.53 -3.37
CA PHE A 449 2.18 -17.62 -2.06
C PHE A 449 1.42 -18.94 -1.96
N ALA A 450 1.53 -19.61 -0.83
CA ALA A 450 0.76 -20.81 -0.51
C ALA A 450 0.24 -20.71 0.93
N GLN A 451 -1.04 -20.98 1.12
CA GLN A 451 -1.72 -21.01 2.42
C GLN A 451 -2.58 -22.26 2.54
N LEU A 452 -2.52 -22.87 3.71
CA LEU A 452 -3.45 -23.91 4.13
C LEU A 452 -4.08 -23.49 5.46
N LYS A 453 -5.41 -23.49 5.52
CA LYS A 453 -6.18 -23.02 6.67
C LYS A 453 -7.26 -24.04 7.03
N ALA A 454 -7.38 -24.35 8.31
CA ALA A 454 -8.43 -25.22 8.86
C ALA A 454 -9.29 -24.42 9.82
N ASP A 455 -10.58 -24.63 9.77
CA ASP A 455 -11.51 -24.08 10.76
C ASP A 455 -12.42 -25.13 11.36
N LYS A 456 -12.80 -24.89 12.60
CA LYS A 456 -13.76 -25.70 13.35
C LYS A 456 -14.70 -24.81 14.12
N MET A 457 -16.00 -24.98 13.88
CA MET A 457 -17.05 -24.35 14.65
C MET A 457 -17.60 -25.33 15.68
N PHE A 458 -17.75 -24.88 16.92
CA PHE A 458 -18.39 -25.56 18.01
C PHE A 458 -19.69 -24.82 18.35
N LEU A 459 -20.82 -25.51 18.29
CA LEU A 459 -22.06 -25.10 18.90
C LEU A 459 -22.10 -25.64 20.32
N ILE A 460 -21.93 -24.77 21.30
CA ILE A 460 -21.89 -25.17 22.73
C ILE A 460 -23.32 -25.14 23.28
N ASP A 461 -24.13 -24.17 22.90
CA ASP A 461 -25.56 -24.03 23.20
C ASP A 461 -26.26 -23.28 22.06
N ASP A 462 -27.56 -23.13 22.10
CA ASP A 462 -28.35 -22.56 21.00
C ASP A 462 -27.87 -21.17 20.48
N ASN A 463 -27.26 -20.39 21.39
CA ASN A 463 -26.74 -19.07 21.06
C ASN A 463 -25.25 -18.90 21.40
N PHE A 464 -24.55 -19.97 21.83
CA PHE A 464 -23.15 -19.94 22.16
C PHE A 464 -22.35 -20.68 21.08
N THR A 465 -21.64 -19.91 20.25
CA THR A 465 -20.80 -20.47 19.19
C THR A 465 -19.35 -20.10 19.40
N SER A 466 -18.45 -21.03 19.13
CA SER A 466 -17.00 -20.77 19.13
C SER A 466 -16.36 -21.35 17.89
N GLN A 467 -15.70 -20.51 17.09
CA GLN A 467 -14.99 -20.88 15.88
C GLN A 467 -13.48 -20.75 16.10
N PHE A 468 -12.76 -21.83 15.92
CA PHE A 468 -11.31 -21.82 15.86
C PHE A 468 -10.86 -21.86 14.41
N LYS A 469 -9.86 -21.06 14.09
CA LYS A 469 -9.22 -20.96 12.78
C LYS A 469 -7.71 -21.05 12.99
N ALA A 470 -7.04 -21.92 12.25
CA ALA A 470 -5.58 -22.03 12.26
C ALA A 470 -5.07 -22.16 10.83
N GLY A 471 -3.92 -21.60 10.54
CA GLY A 471 -3.33 -21.70 9.21
C GLY A 471 -1.82 -21.56 9.22
N ILE A 472 -1.24 -22.05 8.12
CA ILE A 472 0.17 -21.91 7.78
C ILE A 472 0.30 -21.29 6.40
N GLU A 473 1.34 -20.49 6.19
CA GLU A 473 1.60 -19.78 4.95
C GLU A 473 3.08 -19.84 4.60
N TRP A 474 3.36 -19.84 3.31
CA TRP A 474 4.68 -19.65 2.74
C TRP A 474 4.59 -18.59 1.63
N ALA A 475 5.48 -17.62 1.67
CA ALA A 475 5.66 -16.60 0.65
C ALA A 475 7.11 -16.60 0.15
N TYR A 476 7.28 -16.52 -1.15
CA TYR A 476 8.56 -16.49 -1.84
C TYR A 476 8.55 -15.31 -2.82
N ASP A 477 9.53 -14.42 -2.69
CA ASP A 477 9.69 -13.23 -3.53
C ASP A 477 11.13 -13.13 -4.04
N VAL A 478 11.31 -12.94 -5.36
CA VAL A 478 12.62 -12.80 -6.00
C VAL A 478 12.52 -11.90 -7.24
N ASN A 479 13.59 -11.21 -7.57
CA ASN A 479 13.71 -10.49 -8.85
C ASN A 479 14.77 -11.15 -9.72
N LYS A 480 14.46 -11.39 -11.00
CA LYS A 480 15.33 -12.04 -12.01
C LYS A 480 15.66 -11.11 -13.19
N GLY A 481 15.51 -9.79 -12.98
CA GLY A 481 15.81 -8.78 -14.00
C GLY A 481 17.30 -8.50 -14.19
N GLU A 482 17.60 -7.82 -15.28
CA GLU A 482 18.96 -7.34 -15.60
C GLU A 482 19.35 -6.13 -14.74
N GLY A 483 18.34 -5.46 -14.11
CA GLY A 483 18.54 -4.27 -13.31
C GLY A 483 18.89 -3.04 -14.14
N LEU A 484 19.72 -2.16 -13.59
CA LEU A 484 20.17 -0.94 -14.28
C LEU A 484 21.22 -1.26 -15.33
N VAL A 485 20.94 -0.93 -16.57
CA VAL A 485 21.83 -1.17 -17.73
C VAL A 485 21.98 0.12 -18.53
N PHE A 486 23.23 0.50 -18.81
CA PHE A 486 23.59 1.64 -19.65
C PHE A 486 24.99 1.45 -20.26
N ASP A 487 25.35 2.28 -21.23
CA ASP A 487 26.71 2.34 -21.77
C ASP A 487 27.62 3.09 -20.76
N PRO A 488 28.63 2.44 -20.17
CA PRO A 488 29.54 3.10 -19.22
C PRO A 488 30.29 4.31 -19.80
N THR A 489 30.37 4.42 -21.12
CA THR A 489 30.98 5.59 -21.79
C THR A 489 30.00 6.75 -21.97
N GLN A 490 28.70 6.52 -21.71
CA GLN A 490 27.62 7.51 -21.79
C GLN A 490 26.69 7.39 -20.56
N PRO A 491 27.21 7.55 -19.33
CA PRO A 491 26.45 7.28 -18.11
C PRO A 491 25.26 8.25 -17.94
N PRO A 492 24.19 7.79 -17.30
CA PRO A 492 22.99 8.62 -17.04
C PRO A 492 23.18 9.64 -15.92
N VAL A 493 24.32 9.61 -15.23
CA VAL A 493 24.71 10.58 -14.19
C VAL A 493 26.15 11.00 -14.41
N ILE A 494 26.35 12.30 -14.40
CA ILE A 494 27.66 12.92 -14.40
C ILE A 494 27.87 13.51 -13.01
N SER A 495 28.69 12.86 -12.19
CA SER A 495 29.06 13.34 -10.85
C SER A 495 30.58 13.27 -10.70
N ASP A 496 31.14 14.26 -10.04
CA ASP A 496 32.56 14.34 -9.77
C ASP A 496 32.99 13.37 -8.64
N ILE A 497 32.05 12.86 -7.85
CA ILE A 497 32.34 12.11 -6.62
C ILE A 497 31.68 10.74 -6.58
N GLU A 498 30.55 10.58 -7.24
CA GLU A 498 29.74 9.39 -7.19
C GLU A 498 29.22 9.02 -8.57
N THR A 499 29.56 7.86 -9.03
CA THR A 499 29.06 7.33 -10.29
C THR A 499 28.24 6.08 -10.08
N VAL A 500 27.15 5.95 -10.84
CA VAL A 500 26.31 4.77 -10.83
C VAL A 500 26.98 3.69 -11.67
N ARG A 501 26.81 2.41 -11.27
CA ARG A 501 27.27 1.25 -12.06
C ARG A 501 26.06 0.39 -12.45
N PRO A 502 26.16 -0.36 -13.55
CA PRO A 502 25.20 -1.41 -13.87
C PRO A 502 25.07 -2.42 -12.72
N ARG A 503 23.86 -2.87 -12.45
CA ARG A 503 23.58 -3.86 -11.40
C ARG A 503 22.55 -4.88 -11.87
N ALA A 504 22.90 -6.17 -11.82
CA ALA A 504 21.97 -7.25 -12.10
C ALA A 504 21.14 -7.61 -10.86
N TYR A 505 19.83 -7.71 -11.01
CA TYR A 505 18.93 -8.13 -9.92
C TYR A 505 18.98 -9.66 -9.70
N THR A 506 19.51 -10.42 -10.67
CA THR A 506 19.75 -11.87 -10.55
C THR A 506 20.68 -12.23 -9.40
N ASP A 507 21.54 -11.31 -8.97
CA ASP A 507 22.51 -11.51 -7.91
C ASP A 507 21.91 -11.32 -6.51
N ILE A 508 20.67 -10.83 -6.43
CA ILE A 508 19.99 -10.54 -5.17
C ILE A 508 19.29 -11.81 -4.66
N PRO A 509 19.49 -12.19 -3.38
CA PRO A 509 18.85 -13.35 -2.80
C PRO A 509 17.32 -13.22 -2.75
N ALA A 510 16.66 -14.37 -2.84
CA ALA A 510 15.21 -14.42 -2.69
C ALA A 510 14.78 -14.24 -1.22
N MET A 511 13.62 -13.63 -1.01
CA MET A 511 12.94 -13.62 0.28
C MET A 511 12.13 -14.89 0.46
N ASN A 512 12.25 -15.53 1.63
CA ASN A 512 11.43 -16.65 2.05
C ASN A 512 10.79 -16.34 3.39
N THR A 513 9.47 -16.23 3.42
CA THR A 513 8.72 -15.95 4.64
C THR A 513 7.78 -17.12 4.96
N ILE A 514 7.89 -17.66 6.17
CA ILE A 514 6.96 -18.67 6.70
C ILE A 514 6.17 -18.02 7.82
N SER A 515 4.85 -18.21 7.81
CA SER A 515 3.96 -17.67 8.84
C SER A 515 2.98 -18.73 9.33
N GLY A 516 2.53 -18.57 10.56
CA GLY A 516 1.44 -19.34 11.12
C GLY A 516 0.53 -18.46 11.94
N PHE A 517 -0.76 -18.79 11.98
CA PHE A 517 -1.72 -18.07 12.80
C PHE A 517 -2.73 -18.99 13.47
N LEU A 518 -3.24 -18.52 14.61
CA LEU A 518 -4.33 -19.13 15.36
C LEU A 518 -5.29 -18.02 15.77
N GLU A 519 -6.59 -18.23 15.55
CA GLU A 519 -7.65 -17.29 15.90
C GLU A 519 -8.85 -18.04 16.45
N ASN A 520 -9.48 -17.47 17.46
CA ASN A 520 -10.78 -17.90 17.97
C ASN A 520 -11.77 -16.73 17.85
N LYS A 521 -12.97 -17.02 17.35
CA LYS A 521 -14.11 -16.12 17.39
C LYS A 521 -15.23 -16.77 18.15
N THR A 522 -15.58 -16.21 19.30
CA THR A 522 -16.65 -16.70 20.18
C THR A 522 -17.78 -15.70 20.23
N ILE A 523 -19.01 -16.17 20.07
CA ILE A 523 -20.25 -15.42 20.30
C ILE A 523 -20.92 -16.06 21.50
N ALA A 524 -21.05 -15.31 22.59
CA ALA A 524 -21.60 -15.77 23.85
C ALA A 524 -22.83 -14.95 24.26
N PRO A 525 -23.96 -15.57 24.59
CA PRO A 525 -25.11 -14.85 25.15
C PRO A 525 -24.79 -14.47 26.62
N ILE A 526 -25.09 -13.23 27.00
CA ILE A 526 -24.99 -12.73 28.37
C ILE A 526 -26.35 -12.14 28.75
N GLY A 527 -27.21 -12.98 29.36
CA GLY A 527 -28.60 -12.63 29.65
C GLY A 527 -29.35 -12.31 28.33
N ASN A 528 -29.84 -11.10 28.18
CA ASN A 528 -30.54 -10.63 26.98
C ASN A 528 -29.60 -9.93 25.96
N THR A 529 -28.29 -10.00 26.17
CA THR A 529 -27.27 -9.40 25.34
C THR A 529 -26.36 -10.46 24.72
N SER A 530 -25.54 -10.11 23.73
CA SER A 530 -24.55 -11.03 23.18
C SER A 530 -23.17 -10.37 23.12
N LEU A 531 -22.16 -11.13 23.53
CA LEU A 531 -20.75 -10.72 23.48
C LEU A 531 -20.04 -11.51 22.39
N THR A 532 -19.47 -10.83 21.43
CA THR A 532 -18.57 -11.41 20.44
C THR A 532 -17.13 -11.05 20.77
N VAL A 533 -16.27 -12.05 20.89
CA VAL A 533 -14.82 -11.88 21.10
C VAL A 533 -14.08 -12.58 19.99
N GLN A 534 -13.19 -11.89 19.34
CA GLN A 534 -12.26 -12.43 18.34
C GLN A 534 -10.84 -12.18 18.84
N ALA A 535 -10.12 -13.24 19.16
CA ALA A 535 -8.74 -13.18 19.65
C ALA A 535 -7.86 -14.05 18.77
N GLY A 536 -6.72 -13.53 18.36
CA GLY A 536 -5.80 -14.24 17.48
C GLY A 536 -4.35 -13.85 17.68
N VAL A 537 -3.46 -14.69 17.19
CA VAL A 537 -2.02 -14.42 17.14
C VAL A 537 -1.47 -14.93 15.83
N ARG A 538 -0.57 -14.15 15.25
CA ARG A 538 0.21 -14.50 14.06
C ARG A 538 1.68 -14.46 14.40
N ALA A 539 2.44 -15.44 13.93
CA ALA A 539 3.90 -15.43 13.96
C ALA A 539 4.42 -15.55 12.52
N SER A 540 5.39 -14.72 12.18
CA SER A 540 6.01 -14.72 10.85
C SER A 540 7.54 -14.73 10.99
N ARG A 541 8.22 -15.45 10.09
CA ARG A 541 9.68 -15.58 10.07
C ARG A 541 10.20 -15.43 8.64
N LEU A 542 11.01 -14.39 8.44
CA LEU A 542 11.72 -14.11 7.19
C LEU A 542 13.15 -14.65 7.29
N ALA A 543 13.53 -15.52 6.36
CA ALA A 543 14.90 -15.99 6.21
C ALA A 543 15.77 -14.92 5.55
N ILE A 544 17.00 -14.75 6.05
CA ILE A 544 18.00 -13.81 5.53
C ILE A 544 19.19 -14.60 4.99
N ASP A 545 19.70 -14.22 3.83
CA ASP A 545 20.95 -14.75 3.31
C ASP A 545 22.13 -14.07 4.03
N ARG A 546 22.88 -14.86 4.82
CA ARG A 546 23.98 -14.36 5.63
C ARG A 546 25.20 -13.93 4.83
N ASN A 547 25.33 -14.37 3.59
CA ASN A 547 26.43 -13.92 2.72
C ASN A 547 26.27 -12.47 2.31
N TYR A 548 25.03 -11.95 2.30
CA TYR A 548 24.73 -10.56 1.98
C TYR A 548 24.53 -9.70 3.23
N LEU A 549 23.86 -10.23 4.24
CA LEU A 549 23.59 -9.50 5.47
C LEU A 549 23.85 -10.43 6.66
N ASP A 550 24.94 -10.17 7.38
CA ASP A 550 25.38 -11.01 8.51
C ASP A 550 24.46 -10.86 9.71
N ARG A 551 23.27 -11.46 9.59
CA ARG A 551 22.28 -11.51 10.65
C ARG A 551 21.45 -12.78 10.61
N GLY A 552 20.78 -13.07 11.74
CA GLY A 552 19.77 -14.11 11.81
C GLY A 552 18.44 -13.72 11.17
N PRO A 553 17.48 -14.67 11.06
CA PRO A 553 16.17 -14.41 10.50
C PRO A 553 15.39 -13.38 11.31
N ILE A 554 14.53 -12.62 10.62
CA ILE A 554 13.63 -11.66 11.24
C ILE A 554 12.35 -12.39 11.63
N THR A 555 11.88 -12.21 12.88
CA THR A 555 10.67 -12.85 13.40
C THR A 555 9.75 -11.82 14.03
N THR A 556 8.44 -11.92 13.75
CA THR A 556 7.38 -11.10 14.36
C THR A 556 6.36 -11.96 15.08
N ILE A 557 5.69 -11.38 16.07
CA ILE A 557 4.54 -11.97 16.77
C ILE A 557 3.50 -10.88 16.92
N ASP A 558 2.33 -11.08 16.31
CA ASP A 558 1.27 -10.09 16.15
C ASP A 558 -0.01 -10.57 16.89
N PRO A 559 -0.20 -10.27 18.18
CA PRO A 559 -1.45 -10.53 18.88
C PRO A 559 -2.54 -9.52 18.48
N ARG A 560 -3.80 -9.98 18.43
CA ARG A 560 -4.96 -9.19 18.03
C ARG A 560 -6.19 -9.58 18.83
N LEU A 561 -6.99 -8.59 19.22
CA LEU A 561 -8.22 -8.74 19.97
C LEU A 561 -9.26 -7.76 19.46
N ASN A 562 -10.42 -8.26 19.08
CA ASN A 562 -11.62 -7.46 18.80
C ASN A 562 -12.76 -7.94 19.69
N ILE A 563 -13.55 -7.02 20.21
CA ILE A 563 -14.70 -7.28 21.07
C ILE A 563 -15.88 -6.47 20.55
N GLU A 564 -17.06 -7.10 20.50
CA GLU A 564 -18.32 -6.41 20.24
C GLU A 564 -19.37 -6.89 21.25
N TRP A 565 -19.97 -5.96 21.96
CA TRP A 565 -21.02 -6.24 22.93
C TRP A 565 -22.33 -5.63 22.44
N SER A 566 -23.26 -6.48 21.97
CA SER A 566 -24.63 -6.10 21.61
C SER A 566 -25.46 -5.97 22.87
N LEU A 567 -25.67 -4.75 23.33
CA LEU A 567 -26.37 -4.41 24.56
C LEU A 567 -27.89 -4.42 24.41
N LEU A 568 -28.37 -4.06 23.23
CA LEU A 568 -29.80 -4.08 22.88
C LEU A 568 -29.98 -4.80 21.56
N ASN A 569 -30.86 -5.77 21.55
CA ASN A 569 -31.28 -6.49 20.34
C ASN A 569 -32.79 -6.78 20.49
N ARG A 570 -33.62 -5.76 20.35
CA ARG A 570 -35.08 -5.84 20.49
C ARG A 570 -35.76 -5.10 19.38
N LYS A 571 -36.43 -5.82 18.47
CA LYS A 571 -37.38 -5.22 17.55
C LYS A 571 -38.52 -4.58 18.38
N ASN A 572 -38.84 -3.33 18.07
CA ASN A 572 -39.90 -2.52 18.67
C ASN A 572 -39.64 -1.90 20.06
N ASN A 573 -38.39 -1.63 20.41
CA ASN A 573 -38.14 -0.72 21.52
C ASN A 573 -38.50 0.72 21.13
N SER A 574 -38.99 1.53 22.08
CA SER A 574 -39.48 2.88 21.79
C SER A 574 -38.39 3.83 21.28
N PHE A 575 -37.10 3.60 21.62
CA PHE A 575 -36.02 4.53 21.34
C PHE A 575 -34.98 3.98 20.36
N ILE A 576 -34.37 2.81 20.60
CA ILE A 576 -33.32 2.17 19.75
C ILE A 576 -33.66 0.69 19.64
N ASP A 577 -33.56 0.11 18.43
CA ASP A 577 -33.82 -1.31 18.18
C ASP A 577 -32.57 -2.15 18.48
N ASN A 578 -31.39 -1.72 18.00
CA ASN A 578 -30.10 -2.35 18.23
C ASN A 578 -29.07 -1.32 18.71
N PHE A 579 -28.29 -1.70 19.70
CA PHE A 579 -27.15 -0.91 20.18
C PHE A 579 -25.99 -1.82 20.58
N SER A 580 -24.82 -1.59 19.96
CA SER A 580 -23.59 -2.35 20.25
C SER A 580 -22.44 -1.40 20.58
N ILE A 581 -21.60 -1.83 21.50
CA ILE A 581 -20.29 -1.20 21.77
C ILE A 581 -19.22 -2.14 21.23
N ASN A 582 -18.23 -1.61 20.57
CA ASN A 582 -17.10 -2.36 20.03
C ASN A 582 -15.76 -1.75 20.46
N GLY A 583 -14.75 -2.59 20.51
CA GLY A 583 -13.38 -2.18 20.77
C GLY A 583 -12.39 -3.21 20.27
N GLY A 584 -11.16 -2.79 20.08
CA GLY A 584 -10.11 -3.68 19.63
C GLY A 584 -8.73 -3.15 20.01
N TRP A 585 -7.78 -4.07 20.09
CA TRP A 585 -6.36 -3.78 20.24
C TRP A 585 -5.55 -4.83 19.48
N GLY A 586 -4.47 -4.41 18.83
CA GLY A 586 -3.63 -5.36 18.12
C GLY A 586 -2.30 -4.80 17.67
N ILE A 587 -1.40 -5.73 17.40
CA ILE A 587 -0.09 -5.47 16.79
C ILE A 587 -0.10 -6.05 15.38
N THR A 588 0.46 -5.30 14.46
CA THR A 588 0.63 -5.72 13.05
C THR A 588 2.04 -5.36 12.59
N SER A 589 2.65 -6.21 11.76
CA SER A 589 4.02 -6.02 11.32
C SER A 589 4.17 -6.14 9.82
N LYS A 590 5.04 -5.29 9.23
CA LYS A 590 5.48 -5.33 7.83
C LYS A 590 6.95 -5.68 7.77
N MET A 591 7.29 -6.77 7.07
CA MET A 591 8.68 -7.16 6.82
C MET A 591 9.35 -6.18 5.84
N PRO A 592 10.67 -5.96 5.95
CA PRO A 592 11.41 -5.19 4.95
C PRO A 592 11.39 -5.90 3.60
N SER A 593 11.21 -5.11 2.51
CA SER A 593 11.28 -5.63 1.14
C SER A 593 12.74 -5.84 0.68
N LEU A 594 12.93 -6.45 -0.50
CA LEU A 594 14.26 -6.65 -1.09
C LEU A 594 15.07 -5.35 -1.20
N ALA A 595 14.41 -4.23 -1.49
CA ALA A 595 15.08 -2.92 -1.59
C ALA A 595 15.71 -2.45 -0.27
N TYR A 596 15.10 -2.80 0.87
CA TYR A 596 15.64 -2.48 2.19
C TYR A 596 16.58 -3.54 2.74
N LEU A 597 16.47 -4.79 2.29
CA LEU A 597 17.35 -5.88 2.72
C LEU A 597 18.69 -5.88 1.97
N TYR A 598 18.65 -5.64 0.65
CA TYR A 598 19.78 -5.82 -0.25
C TYR A 598 19.94 -4.60 -1.18
N PRO A 599 20.27 -3.40 -0.63
CA PRO A 599 20.49 -2.21 -1.45
C PRO A 599 21.74 -2.34 -2.34
N ASP A 600 21.94 -1.36 -3.22
CA ASP A 600 23.07 -1.30 -4.12
C ASP A 600 24.41 -1.09 -3.41
N LYS A 601 25.50 -1.50 -4.05
CA LYS A 601 26.85 -1.03 -3.71
C LYS A 601 26.96 0.47 -3.95
N ALA A 602 27.79 1.13 -3.18
CA ALA A 602 28.15 2.53 -3.39
C ALA A 602 29.58 2.64 -3.92
N TYR A 603 29.76 3.49 -4.93
CA TYR A 603 31.03 3.73 -5.61
C TYR A 603 31.41 5.20 -5.44
N PHE A 604 32.69 5.43 -5.10
CA PHE A 604 33.23 6.78 -4.87
C PHE A 604 34.50 6.95 -5.67
N ASP A 605 34.45 7.81 -6.69
CA ASP A 605 35.56 8.06 -7.61
C ASP A 605 36.17 9.44 -7.34
N GLN A 606 37.42 9.47 -6.93
CA GLN A 606 38.16 10.71 -6.66
C GLN A 606 39.26 10.95 -7.71
N LEU A 607 39.40 12.20 -8.10
CA LEU A 607 40.35 12.60 -9.10
C LEU A 607 41.75 12.68 -8.49
N SER A 608 42.59 11.66 -8.74
CA SER A 608 43.96 11.59 -8.31
C SER A 608 44.92 12.37 -9.25
N TYR A 609 44.64 12.37 -10.54
CA TYR A 609 45.35 13.15 -11.53
C TYR A 609 44.49 13.48 -12.74
N SER A 610 44.67 14.68 -13.32
CA SER A 610 44.04 15.07 -14.58
C SER A 610 44.98 15.92 -15.43
N ARG A 611 45.13 15.52 -16.67
CA ARG A 611 45.78 16.29 -17.74
C ARG A 611 44.68 16.69 -18.75
N MET A 612 44.36 17.96 -18.80
CA MET A 612 43.31 18.48 -19.67
C MET A 612 43.84 19.04 -21.00
N ASN A 613 45.08 18.75 -21.37
CA ASN A 613 45.71 19.09 -22.65
C ASN A 613 46.11 17.80 -23.35
N ASN A 614 46.29 17.89 -24.69
CA ASN A 614 46.70 16.74 -25.48
C ASN A 614 48.14 16.28 -25.11
N PRO A 615 48.39 14.99 -24.86
CA PRO A 615 47.40 13.91 -24.70
C PRO A 615 46.61 14.03 -23.39
N PHE A 616 45.27 13.88 -23.47
CA PHE A 616 44.38 13.87 -22.31
C PHE A 616 44.59 12.61 -21.52
N TYR A 617 44.61 12.76 -20.19
CA TYR A 617 44.79 11.62 -19.29
C TYR A 617 44.28 11.90 -17.91
N ALA A 618 43.58 10.93 -17.28
CA ALA A 618 43.14 11.06 -15.91
C ALA A 618 43.30 9.72 -15.16
N ILE A 619 43.54 9.85 -13.87
CA ILE A 619 43.61 8.73 -12.91
C ILE A 619 42.55 9.03 -11.83
N LEU A 620 41.66 8.09 -11.63
CA LEU A 620 40.68 8.12 -10.54
C LEU A 620 41.03 7.04 -9.51
N THR A 621 40.88 7.38 -8.24
CA THR A 621 40.86 6.41 -7.12
C THR A 621 39.41 6.08 -6.80
N THR A 622 39.04 4.80 -6.94
CA THR A 622 37.70 4.28 -6.67
C THR A 622 37.70 3.54 -5.33
N ASP A 623 36.81 3.94 -4.44
CA ASP A 623 36.43 3.17 -3.24
C ASP A 623 35.05 2.57 -3.43
N ILE A 624 34.83 1.39 -2.82
CA ILE A 624 33.58 0.63 -2.95
C ILE A 624 33.08 0.20 -1.59
N VAL A 625 31.87 0.62 -1.27
CA VAL A 625 31.11 0.04 -0.15
C VAL A 625 30.26 -1.10 -0.70
N ASN A 626 30.73 -2.35 -0.51
CA ASN A 626 30.08 -3.54 -1.04
C ASN A 626 28.74 -3.86 -0.35
N ASN A 627 28.57 -3.46 0.91
CA ASN A 627 27.36 -3.69 1.67
C ASN A 627 26.87 -2.37 2.26
N THR A 628 25.88 -1.77 1.62
CA THR A 628 25.21 -0.56 2.08
C THR A 628 23.97 -0.89 2.93
N GLY A 629 23.68 -2.19 3.17
CA GLY A 629 22.56 -2.66 3.97
C GLY A 629 22.74 -2.44 5.46
N ASN A 630 21.64 -2.51 6.20
CA ASN A 630 21.62 -2.37 7.65
C ASN A 630 21.42 -3.73 8.33
N VAL A 631 22.45 -4.24 9.01
CA VAL A 631 22.36 -5.51 9.75
C VAL A 631 21.34 -5.49 10.89
N ASN A 632 20.97 -4.31 11.38
CA ASN A 632 20.03 -4.10 12.47
C ASN A 632 18.61 -3.77 11.98
N ILE A 633 18.33 -3.90 10.67
CA ILE A 633 17.00 -3.58 10.14
C ILE A 633 15.92 -4.44 10.79
N LYS A 634 14.81 -3.81 11.18
CA LYS A 634 13.68 -4.43 11.88
C LYS A 634 12.44 -4.40 11.01
N PRO A 635 11.41 -5.22 11.32
CA PRO A 635 10.08 -5.02 10.76
C PRO A 635 9.50 -3.69 11.23
N SER A 636 8.77 -3.01 10.36
CA SER A 636 7.90 -1.92 10.80
C SER A 636 6.71 -2.47 11.58
N THR A 637 6.37 -1.86 12.71
CA THR A 637 5.35 -2.34 13.64
C THR A 637 4.26 -1.30 13.87
N GLY A 638 3.00 -1.71 13.70
CA GLY A 638 1.82 -0.90 13.99
C GLY A 638 1.10 -1.37 15.25
N HIS A 639 0.96 -0.49 16.23
CA HIS A 639 0.12 -0.67 17.42
C HIS A 639 -1.20 0.05 17.19
N LYS A 640 -2.31 -0.68 17.20
CA LYS A 640 -3.64 -0.17 16.95
C LYS A 640 -4.56 -0.36 18.13
N ALA A 641 -5.37 0.64 18.46
CA ALA A 641 -6.44 0.58 19.44
C ALA A 641 -7.67 1.30 18.91
N GLU A 642 -8.83 0.71 19.11
CA GLU A 642 -10.11 1.25 18.66
C GLU A 642 -11.18 1.08 19.72
N ALA A 643 -12.11 2.03 19.77
CA ALA A 643 -13.35 1.94 20.53
C ALA A 643 -14.46 2.60 19.73
N GLY A 644 -15.66 2.06 19.79
CA GLY A 644 -16.76 2.61 19.03
C GLY A 644 -18.12 2.11 19.49
N PHE A 645 -19.15 2.58 18.81
CA PHE A 645 -20.51 2.10 19.00
C PHE A 645 -21.26 2.11 17.67
N SER A 646 -22.22 1.22 17.57
CA SER A 646 -23.17 1.17 16.47
C SER A 646 -24.61 1.16 17.00
N PHE A 647 -25.54 1.71 16.23
CA PHE A 647 -26.94 1.77 16.59
C PHE A 647 -27.83 1.59 15.36
N GLU A 648 -29.03 1.08 15.61
CA GLU A 648 -30.06 0.91 14.59
C GLU A 648 -31.43 1.29 15.16
N LYS A 649 -32.21 2.04 14.38
CA LYS A 649 -33.62 2.35 14.63
C LYS A 649 -34.42 2.36 13.33
N GLY A 650 -35.21 1.31 13.12
CA GLY A 650 -35.94 1.11 11.88
C GLY A 650 -35.02 1.05 10.68
N LYS A 651 -35.07 2.07 9.82
CA LYS A 651 -34.21 2.21 8.65
C LYS A 651 -32.91 3.01 8.91
N ILE A 652 -32.82 3.65 10.06
CA ILE A 652 -31.65 4.46 10.44
C ILE A 652 -30.63 3.55 11.10
N ASN A 653 -29.42 3.57 10.60
CA ASN A 653 -28.29 2.89 11.24
C ASN A 653 -27.07 3.80 11.22
N GLY A 654 -26.22 3.65 12.22
CA GLY A 654 -25.01 4.46 12.32
C GLY A 654 -23.92 3.77 13.13
N MET A 655 -22.69 4.20 12.86
CA MET A 655 -21.49 3.76 13.55
C MET A 655 -20.56 4.95 13.76
N VAL A 656 -19.93 4.97 14.93
CA VAL A 656 -18.87 5.91 15.29
C VAL A 656 -17.70 5.10 15.84
N THR A 657 -16.48 5.38 15.37
CA THR A 657 -15.25 4.72 15.79
C THR A 657 -14.20 5.77 16.15
N PHE A 658 -13.64 5.66 17.33
CA PHE A 658 -12.46 6.37 17.80
C PHE A 658 -11.26 5.45 17.63
N PHE A 659 -10.14 5.96 17.11
CA PHE A 659 -8.95 5.17 16.93
C PHE A 659 -7.68 5.92 17.35
N TYR A 660 -6.70 5.12 17.75
CA TYR A 660 -5.31 5.53 18.00
C TYR A 660 -4.38 4.48 17.39
N GLU A 661 -3.45 4.91 16.55
CA GLU A 661 -2.48 4.06 15.89
C GLU A 661 -1.08 4.68 16.04
N LYS A 662 -0.12 3.84 16.39
CA LYS A 662 1.30 4.23 16.44
C LYS A 662 2.12 3.23 15.64
N TYR A 663 2.80 3.74 14.63
CA TYR A 663 3.72 2.99 13.80
C TYR A 663 5.14 3.33 14.23
N THR A 664 5.94 2.31 14.50
CA THR A 664 7.35 2.43 14.89
C THR A 664 8.22 1.62 13.97
N ASP A 665 9.50 1.92 13.98
CA ASP A 665 10.48 1.24 13.13
C ASP A 665 10.10 1.31 11.63
N GLU A 666 9.45 2.39 11.18
CA GLU A 666 9.11 2.58 9.77
C GLU A 666 10.37 2.78 8.92
N PHE A 667 10.30 2.26 7.69
CA PHE A 667 11.45 2.24 6.80
C PHE A 667 11.75 3.62 6.23
N ASN A 668 13.03 3.93 6.17
CA ASN A 668 13.58 5.13 5.55
C ASN A 668 15.01 4.86 5.08
N TYR A 669 15.64 5.83 4.42
CA TYR A 669 17.04 5.81 4.07
C TYR A 669 17.76 6.95 4.78
N ARG A 670 19.00 6.69 5.20
CA ARG A 670 19.86 7.66 5.89
C ARG A 670 21.22 7.70 5.23
N SER A 671 21.80 8.89 5.18
CA SER A 671 23.19 9.06 4.79
C SER A 671 24.11 8.50 5.86
N VAL A 672 24.97 7.59 5.43
CA VAL A 672 26.13 7.09 6.19
C VAL A 672 27.35 7.77 5.61
N VAL A 673 28.11 8.46 6.45
CA VAL A 673 29.27 9.26 6.04
C VAL A 673 30.56 8.59 6.50
N PHE A 674 31.58 8.62 5.65
CA PHE A 674 32.94 8.21 6.01
C PHE A 674 33.96 9.09 5.31
N THR A 675 35.20 9.00 5.76
CA THR A 675 36.32 9.71 5.13
C THR A 675 36.94 8.82 4.05
N GLN A 676 36.95 9.32 2.82
CA GLN A 676 37.73 8.73 1.76
C GLN A 676 39.09 9.43 1.66
N THR A 677 40.18 8.66 1.67
CA THR A 677 41.55 9.14 1.48
C THR A 677 42.08 8.70 0.16
N PHE A 678 42.75 9.58 -0.56
CA PHE A 678 43.33 9.30 -1.85
C PHE A 678 44.57 10.16 -2.09
N ASN A 679 45.40 9.80 -3.04
CA ASN A 679 46.57 10.60 -3.40
C ASN A 679 46.24 11.51 -4.59
N LYS A 680 46.78 12.71 -4.55
CA LYS A 680 46.88 13.64 -5.68
C LYS A 680 48.28 13.66 -6.22
N TYR A 681 48.43 13.45 -7.53
CA TYR A 681 49.66 13.37 -8.23
C TYR A 681 49.93 14.64 -9.03
N ASN A 682 51.22 15.08 -9.05
CA ASN A 682 51.70 16.01 -10.03
C ASN A 682 52.79 15.33 -10.86
N TYR A 683 52.79 15.56 -12.16
CA TYR A 683 53.84 15.07 -13.05
C TYR A 683 54.47 16.24 -13.80
N THR A 684 55.81 16.20 -13.92
CA THR A 684 56.57 17.14 -14.78
C THR A 684 56.86 16.43 -16.07
N PHE A 685 56.12 16.79 -17.11
CA PHE A 685 56.25 16.15 -18.42
C PHE A 685 57.46 16.69 -19.21
N PRO A 686 58.16 15.82 -19.98
CA PRO A 686 59.14 16.29 -20.96
C PRO A 686 58.50 17.07 -22.10
N ASP A 687 59.25 17.90 -22.78
CA ASP A 687 58.78 18.62 -23.97
C ASP A 687 58.41 17.61 -25.07
N GLY A 688 57.40 17.95 -25.90
CA GLY A 688 57.00 17.13 -27.04
C GLY A 688 56.33 15.80 -26.68
N ILE A 689 55.67 15.69 -25.55
CA ILE A 689 54.89 14.46 -25.23
C ILE A 689 53.79 14.26 -26.27
N SER A 690 53.81 13.10 -26.95
CA SER A 690 52.83 12.73 -27.98
C SER A 690 51.74 11.77 -27.44
N LYS A 691 52.04 10.88 -26.45
CA LYS A 691 51.12 9.89 -25.95
C LYS A 691 51.47 9.47 -24.50
N ILE A 692 50.42 9.19 -23.72
CA ILE A 692 50.52 8.46 -22.45
C ILE A 692 49.86 7.10 -22.69
N THR A 693 50.65 6.01 -22.53
CA THR A 693 50.22 4.66 -22.95
C THR A 693 49.77 3.78 -21.81
N ALA A 694 50.28 3.99 -20.58
CA ALA A 694 49.96 3.19 -19.41
C ALA A 694 50.16 3.96 -18.10
N TYR A 695 49.51 3.48 -17.05
CA TYR A 695 49.71 3.83 -15.66
C TYR A 695 50.02 2.57 -14.87
N ASN A 696 51.02 2.62 -14.00
CA ASN A 696 51.33 1.58 -13.08
C ASN A 696 50.90 1.98 -11.66
N PRO A 697 49.87 1.35 -11.07
CA PRO A 697 49.36 1.73 -9.75
C PRO A 697 50.34 1.36 -8.60
N ASP A 698 51.28 0.45 -8.77
CA ASP A 698 52.19 0.02 -7.70
C ASP A 698 53.28 1.08 -7.41
N ASN A 699 53.75 1.80 -8.40
CA ASN A 699 54.76 2.84 -8.24
C ASN A 699 54.31 4.22 -8.74
N HIS A 700 53.05 4.34 -9.19
CA HIS A 700 52.41 5.54 -9.68
C HIS A 700 53.06 6.17 -10.91
N GLU A 701 53.79 5.37 -11.73
CA GLU A 701 54.50 5.83 -12.90
C GLU A 701 53.60 5.85 -14.14
N LEU A 702 53.76 6.88 -14.95
CA LEU A 702 53.18 6.96 -16.29
C LEU A 702 54.16 6.49 -17.34
N THR A 703 53.70 5.70 -18.30
CA THR A 703 54.47 5.36 -19.49
C THR A 703 54.15 6.38 -20.59
N VAL A 704 55.12 7.18 -21.00
CA VAL A 704 54.96 8.30 -21.96
C VAL A 704 55.80 8.09 -23.21
N ILE A 705 55.31 8.61 -24.32
CA ILE A 705 56.04 8.65 -25.62
C ILE A 705 56.14 10.12 -26.02
N THR A 706 57.35 10.53 -26.51
CA THR A 706 57.62 11.88 -26.98
C THR A 706 57.77 11.88 -28.51
N GLU A 707 57.50 13.05 -29.15
CA GLU A 707 57.67 13.21 -30.60
C GLU A 707 59.09 12.85 -31.03
N GLY A 708 59.20 12.03 -32.08
CA GLY A 708 60.48 11.55 -32.61
C GLY A 708 61.20 10.48 -31.79
N ASN A 709 60.62 10.01 -30.72
CA ASN A 709 61.17 8.91 -29.90
C ASN A 709 60.07 7.93 -29.53
N ASP A 710 59.92 6.86 -30.27
CA ASP A 710 58.92 5.80 -30.03
C ASP A 710 59.24 4.87 -28.82
N ASN A 711 60.38 5.04 -28.16
CA ASN A 711 60.72 4.28 -26.99
C ASN A 711 59.92 4.79 -25.77
N PRO A 712 59.12 3.92 -25.09
CA PRO A 712 58.38 4.32 -23.91
C PRO A 712 59.32 4.73 -22.76
N GLN A 713 59.02 5.86 -22.14
CA GLN A 713 59.73 6.36 -20.95
C GLN A 713 58.81 6.26 -19.72
N GLN A 714 59.39 5.87 -18.58
CA GLN A 714 58.70 5.87 -17.30
C GLN A 714 58.83 7.25 -16.67
N LEU A 715 57.69 7.85 -16.29
CA LEU A 715 57.58 9.16 -15.66
C LEU A 715 57.02 9.00 -14.25
N ALA A 716 57.86 9.13 -13.24
CA ALA A 716 57.46 9.14 -11.86
C ALA A 716 56.75 10.47 -11.51
N PRO A 717 55.84 10.47 -10.55
CA PRO A 717 55.21 11.71 -10.07
C PRO A 717 56.23 12.65 -9.44
N SER A 718 56.18 13.93 -9.76
CA SER A 718 57.07 14.95 -9.19
C SER A 718 56.65 15.30 -7.75
N SER A 719 55.41 15.08 -7.39
CA SER A 719 54.92 15.14 -5.99
C SER A 719 53.70 14.26 -5.80
N ILE A 720 53.59 13.69 -4.60
CA ILE A 720 52.44 12.94 -4.11
C ILE A 720 51.91 13.67 -2.89
N LYS A 721 50.64 14.05 -2.92
CA LYS A 721 49.98 14.70 -1.80
C LYS A 721 48.73 13.88 -1.37
N PRO A 722 48.69 13.35 -0.14
CA PRO A 722 47.46 12.78 0.36
C PRO A 722 46.37 13.83 0.50
N ASP A 723 45.16 13.48 0.14
CA ASP A 723 43.95 14.30 0.30
C ASP A 723 42.84 13.46 0.93
N SER A 724 41.92 14.12 1.55
CA SER A 724 40.80 13.45 2.20
C SER A 724 39.53 14.25 2.02
N MET A 725 38.42 13.54 1.83
CA MET A 725 37.11 14.17 1.81
C MET A 725 36.04 13.28 2.43
N PHE A 726 34.98 13.91 2.90
CA PHE A 726 33.80 13.17 3.34
C PHE A 726 32.96 12.79 2.15
N VAL A 727 32.55 11.52 2.13
CA VAL A 727 31.62 10.96 1.15
C VAL A 727 30.48 10.27 1.87
N SER A 728 29.33 10.12 1.22
CA SER A 728 28.16 9.47 1.85
C SER A 728 27.40 8.57 0.89
N TYR A 729 26.78 7.55 1.44
CA TYR A 729 25.81 6.71 0.76
C TYR A 729 24.52 6.58 1.58
N SER A 730 23.45 6.20 0.92
CA SER A 730 22.17 5.93 1.58
C SER A 730 22.09 4.50 2.07
N SER A 731 21.81 4.31 3.36
CA SER A 731 21.57 2.99 3.98
C SER A 731 20.15 2.89 4.49
N PRO A 732 19.45 1.74 4.35
CA PRO A 732 18.13 1.51 4.91
C PRO A 732 18.16 1.56 6.44
N MET A 733 17.21 2.27 7.03
CA MET A 733 17.09 2.44 8.48
C MET A 733 15.63 2.37 8.92
N ASN A 734 15.42 2.05 10.20
CA ASN A 734 14.14 2.18 10.87
C ASN A 734 14.11 3.50 11.64
N SER A 735 13.92 4.60 10.95
CA SER A 735 14.11 5.95 11.49
C SER A 735 12.86 6.84 11.45
N ALA A 736 11.70 6.26 11.13
CA ALA A 736 10.47 7.01 11.10
C ALA A 736 9.42 6.44 12.07
N VAL A 737 8.62 7.34 12.62
CA VAL A 737 7.48 7.04 13.50
C VAL A 737 6.28 7.82 13.02
N THR A 738 5.13 7.15 12.91
CA THR A 738 3.86 7.79 12.59
C THR A 738 2.86 7.57 13.72
N VAL A 739 2.18 8.62 14.14
CA VAL A 739 1.08 8.55 15.10
C VAL A 739 -0.17 9.08 14.44
N LYS A 740 -1.24 8.28 14.48
CA LYS A 740 -2.56 8.65 13.95
C LYS A 740 -3.60 8.56 15.06
N LYS A 741 -4.49 9.51 15.13
CA LYS A 741 -5.68 9.47 15.97
C LYS A 741 -6.84 10.14 15.25
N GLY A 742 -8.04 9.69 15.54
CA GLY A 742 -9.18 10.28 14.90
C GLY A 742 -10.51 9.67 15.27
N VAL A 743 -11.55 10.19 14.63
CA VAL A 743 -12.92 9.73 14.75
C VAL A 743 -13.47 9.52 13.34
N GLU A 744 -13.98 8.35 13.08
CA GLU A 744 -14.73 8.01 11.85
C GLU A 744 -16.20 7.82 12.19
N TYR A 745 -17.09 8.30 11.33
CA TYR A 745 -18.52 8.09 11.50
C TYR A 745 -19.22 7.88 10.16
N SER A 746 -20.28 7.09 10.22
CA SER A 746 -21.18 6.88 9.08
C SER A 746 -22.59 6.67 9.61
N ILE A 747 -23.56 7.46 9.13
CA ILE A 747 -24.98 7.38 9.52
C ILE A 747 -25.81 7.29 8.25
N ASN A 748 -26.54 6.21 8.10
CA ASN A 748 -27.51 6.02 7.04
C ASN A 748 -28.90 6.30 7.62
N PHE A 749 -29.56 7.33 7.11
CA PHE A 749 -30.94 7.71 7.53
C PHE A 749 -32.02 6.92 6.79
N GLY A 750 -31.65 6.04 5.88
CA GLY A 750 -32.55 5.28 5.04
C GLY A 750 -33.25 6.18 4.01
N GLN A 751 -34.22 5.62 3.33
CA GLN A 751 -34.98 6.33 2.31
C GLN A 751 -36.10 7.15 2.94
N ILE A 752 -36.18 8.43 2.56
CA ILE A 752 -37.29 9.32 2.84
C ILE A 752 -38.36 9.11 1.75
N PRO A 753 -39.50 8.42 2.04
CA PRO A 753 -40.39 7.95 0.99
C PRO A 753 -41.00 9.08 0.15
N ALA A 754 -41.31 10.24 0.76
CA ALA A 754 -41.94 11.38 0.11
C ALA A 754 -41.15 11.93 -1.09
N ILE A 755 -39.78 11.84 -1.02
CA ILE A 755 -38.89 12.36 -2.06
C ILE A 755 -38.05 11.22 -2.67
N ARG A 756 -38.28 9.96 -2.26
CA ARG A 756 -37.58 8.77 -2.73
C ARG A 756 -36.05 8.89 -2.65
N THR A 757 -35.58 9.60 -1.66
CA THR A 757 -34.17 9.94 -1.48
C THR A 757 -33.65 9.31 -0.20
N SER A 758 -32.56 8.54 -0.31
CA SER A 758 -31.78 8.06 0.83
C SER A 758 -30.71 9.08 1.16
N LEU A 759 -30.48 9.33 2.44
CA LEU A 759 -29.42 10.19 2.93
C LEU A 759 -28.42 9.36 3.72
N VAL A 760 -27.15 9.44 3.32
CA VAL A 760 -26.04 8.91 4.10
C VAL A 760 -25.07 10.04 4.42
N VAL A 761 -24.67 10.14 5.68
CA VAL A 761 -23.71 11.11 6.18
C VAL A 761 -22.49 10.34 6.70
N ASP A 762 -21.37 10.53 6.07
CA ASP A 762 -20.11 9.91 6.48
C ASP A 762 -18.98 10.95 6.58
N GLY A 763 -18.01 10.71 7.44
CA GLY A 763 -16.92 11.65 7.58
C GLY A 763 -15.89 11.18 8.59
N ALA A 764 -14.86 12.01 8.78
CA ALA A 764 -13.84 11.78 9.78
C ALA A 764 -13.19 13.07 10.26
N TRP A 765 -12.60 12.98 11.43
CA TRP A 765 -11.51 13.81 11.91
C TRP A 765 -10.26 12.97 11.99
N TYR A 766 -9.20 13.39 11.31
CA TYR A 766 -7.88 12.78 11.35
C TYR A 766 -6.86 13.78 11.85
N TRP A 767 -5.98 13.33 12.74
CA TRP A 767 -4.76 13.99 13.16
C TRP A 767 -3.61 13.00 12.97
N ILE A 768 -2.64 13.35 12.14
CA ILE A 768 -1.53 12.48 11.75
C ILE A 768 -0.23 13.23 11.99
N ARG A 769 0.69 12.59 12.71
CA ARG A 769 2.04 13.07 12.95
C ARG A 769 3.04 12.10 12.37
N HIS A 770 3.83 12.57 11.43
CA HIS A 770 5.00 11.88 10.90
C HIS A 770 6.24 12.49 11.52
N GLN A 771 7.13 11.66 12.07
CA GLN A 771 8.36 12.09 12.74
C GLN A 771 9.53 11.24 12.28
N ASN A 772 10.70 11.86 12.23
CA ASN A 772 11.97 11.21 11.97
C ASN A 772 12.78 11.17 13.28
N ASP A 773 13.11 9.95 13.75
CA ASP A 773 13.64 9.71 15.10
C ASP A 773 15.17 9.70 15.21
N MET A 774 15.91 9.82 14.08
CA MET A 774 17.37 9.67 14.11
C MET A 774 18.10 10.95 13.72
N ASP A 775 19.15 11.27 14.43
CA ASP A 775 20.13 12.27 14.04
C ASP A 775 20.74 11.94 12.67
N TYR A 776 21.12 12.96 11.92
CA TYR A 776 21.63 12.79 10.57
C TYR A 776 22.94 13.56 10.35
N TRP A 777 23.87 12.91 9.63
CA TRP A 777 25.09 13.52 9.18
C TRP A 777 24.87 14.41 7.95
N SER A 778 25.55 15.55 7.94
CA SER A 778 25.55 16.47 6.79
C SER A 778 26.99 16.88 6.45
N ILE A 779 27.37 16.59 5.22
CA ILE A 779 28.63 17.06 4.65
C ILE A 779 28.46 18.54 4.34
N MET A 780 29.34 19.36 4.88
CA MET A 780 29.32 20.81 4.67
C MET A 780 29.83 21.14 3.27
N ASN A 781 29.24 22.17 2.67
CA ASN A 781 29.70 22.71 1.40
C ASN A 781 31.09 23.34 1.53
N ASN A 782 31.80 23.44 0.40
CA ASN A 782 33.06 24.16 0.36
C ASN A 782 32.91 25.59 0.87
N VAL A 783 33.80 25.98 1.76
CA VAL A 783 33.91 27.35 2.25
C VAL A 783 35.15 27.97 1.60
N ASN A 784 34.97 29.06 0.85
CA ASN A 784 36.05 29.75 0.15
C ASN A 784 36.91 28.85 -0.79
N GLY A 785 36.27 27.86 -1.44
CA GLY A 785 36.95 26.98 -2.40
C GLY A 785 37.72 25.81 -1.75
N GLN A 786 37.65 25.65 -0.42
CA GLN A 786 38.26 24.53 0.28
C GLN A 786 37.17 23.61 0.88
N TYR A 787 37.44 22.31 0.84
CA TYR A 787 36.57 21.33 1.51
C TYR A 787 36.53 21.63 3.00
N TYR A 788 35.32 21.58 3.58
CA TYR A 788 35.15 21.77 4.98
C TYR A 788 35.74 20.57 5.75
N PRO A 789 36.59 20.81 6.79
CA PRO A 789 37.34 19.71 7.40
C PRO A 789 36.53 18.86 8.39
N TYR A 790 35.22 19.13 8.50
CA TYR A 790 34.33 18.42 9.40
C TYR A 790 33.03 18.01 8.70
N VAL A 791 32.50 16.88 9.12
CA VAL A 791 31.13 16.47 8.88
C VAL A 791 30.30 16.69 10.16
N VAL A 792 29.09 17.17 10.03
CA VAL A 792 28.30 17.67 11.15
C VAL A 792 27.10 16.78 11.39
N LEU A 793 26.87 16.40 12.67
CA LEU A 793 25.71 15.62 13.09
C LEU A 793 24.63 16.58 13.60
N TYR A 794 23.48 16.63 12.91
CA TYR A 794 22.33 17.41 13.34
C TYR A 794 21.30 16.52 14.03
N PRO A 795 20.50 17.09 14.96
CA PRO A 795 19.46 16.33 15.65
C PRO A 795 18.36 15.90 14.67
N GLY A 796 17.85 14.69 14.90
CA GLY A 796 16.61 14.20 14.31
C GLY A 796 15.38 14.83 14.94
N GLY A 797 14.22 14.17 14.86
CA GLY A 797 12.99 14.62 15.52
C GLY A 797 12.16 15.62 14.74
N GLY A 798 12.61 16.06 13.56
CA GLY A 798 11.79 16.86 12.65
C GLY A 798 10.64 16.03 12.03
N GLY A 799 9.52 16.71 11.74
CA GLY A 799 8.38 16.05 11.15
C GLY A 799 7.25 16.99 10.75
N SER A 800 6.11 16.40 10.43
CA SER A 800 4.91 17.15 10.09
C SER A 800 3.68 16.62 10.85
N ILE A 801 2.76 17.51 11.13
CA ILE A 801 1.41 17.20 11.62
C ILE A 801 0.44 17.64 10.54
N THR A 802 -0.41 16.72 10.11
CA THR A 802 -1.55 17.02 9.23
C THR A 802 -2.85 16.74 9.96
N GLU A 803 -3.83 17.61 9.80
CA GLU A 803 -5.12 17.49 10.45
C GLU A 803 -6.23 17.81 9.45
N ARG A 804 -7.31 17.01 9.44
CA ARG A 804 -8.48 17.28 8.58
C ARG A 804 -9.77 16.85 9.23
N ILE A 805 -10.80 17.67 9.05
CA ILE A 805 -12.19 17.35 9.37
C ILE A 805 -12.99 17.47 8.09
N ASN A 806 -13.63 16.38 7.69
CA ASN A 806 -14.51 16.38 6.52
C ASN A 806 -15.79 15.58 6.75
N THR A 807 -16.86 15.97 6.03
CA THR A 807 -18.16 15.29 6.01
C THR A 807 -18.68 15.21 4.59
N ASN A 808 -19.15 14.04 4.19
CA ASN A 808 -19.83 13.81 2.93
C ASN A 808 -21.34 13.61 3.21
N PHE A 809 -22.17 14.45 2.62
CA PHE A 809 -23.63 14.30 2.60
C PHE A 809 -24.02 13.70 1.26
N ARG A 810 -24.42 12.42 1.25
CA ARG A 810 -24.75 11.67 0.03
C ARG A 810 -26.26 11.52 -0.08
N PHE A 811 -26.84 12.14 -1.08
CA PHE A 811 -28.26 12.06 -1.42
C PHE A 811 -28.41 11.14 -2.63
N ILE A 812 -29.17 10.06 -2.48
CA ILE A 812 -29.40 9.07 -3.52
C ILE A 812 -30.88 9.00 -3.78
N THR A 813 -31.33 9.55 -4.91
CA THR A 813 -32.72 9.58 -5.33
C THR A 813 -32.94 8.53 -6.40
N HIS A 814 -33.84 7.59 -6.15
CA HIS A 814 -34.22 6.56 -7.08
C HIS A 814 -35.64 6.77 -7.57
N ILE A 815 -35.85 6.90 -8.88
CA ILE A 815 -37.12 7.10 -9.53
C ILE A 815 -37.42 5.91 -10.45
N PRO A 816 -38.09 4.85 -9.94
CA PRO A 816 -38.33 3.60 -10.67
C PRO A 816 -39.13 3.80 -11.96
N GLU A 817 -40.12 4.70 -11.97
CA GLU A 817 -41.01 4.91 -13.11
C GLU A 817 -40.28 5.35 -14.36
N VAL A 818 -39.23 6.12 -14.19
CA VAL A 818 -38.36 6.56 -15.30
C VAL A 818 -37.03 5.82 -15.35
N LYS A 819 -36.83 4.84 -14.46
CA LYS A 819 -35.58 4.05 -14.32
C LYS A 819 -34.35 4.94 -14.24
N MET A 820 -34.36 5.90 -13.32
CA MET A 820 -33.28 6.86 -13.11
C MET A 820 -32.83 6.87 -11.66
N ILE A 821 -31.50 6.97 -11.50
CA ILE A 821 -30.87 7.15 -10.20
C ILE A 821 -30.02 8.43 -10.28
N PHE A 822 -30.25 9.32 -9.32
CA PHE A 822 -29.44 10.52 -9.09
C PHE A 822 -28.66 10.33 -7.79
N SER A 823 -27.38 10.57 -7.83
CA SER A 823 -26.56 10.65 -6.62
C SER A 823 -25.87 12.00 -6.58
N THR A 824 -26.15 12.77 -5.55
CA THR A 824 -25.49 14.04 -5.28
C THR A 824 -24.70 13.92 -3.99
N THR A 825 -23.42 14.25 -4.00
CA THR A 825 -22.60 14.31 -2.81
C THR A 825 -22.17 15.75 -2.57
N ALA A 826 -22.60 16.33 -1.45
CA ALA A 826 -22.02 17.56 -0.94
C ALA A 826 -20.85 17.15 -0.01
N GLN A 827 -19.65 17.36 -0.46
CA GLN A 827 -18.42 17.09 0.29
C GLN A 827 -17.94 18.38 0.94
N VAL A 828 -17.97 18.41 2.26
CA VAL A 828 -17.54 19.54 3.06
C VAL A 828 -16.21 19.21 3.72
N VAL A 829 -15.18 19.97 3.43
CA VAL A 829 -13.96 20.02 4.23
C VAL A 829 -14.12 21.20 5.18
N TRP A 830 -14.27 20.92 6.46
CA TRP A 830 -14.49 21.95 7.48
C TRP A 830 -13.19 22.67 7.81
N MET A 831 -12.12 21.90 7.91
CA MET A 831 -10.79 22.35 8.24
C MET A 831 -9.76 21.37 7.70
N GLU A 832 -8.68 21.87 7.17
CA GLU A 832 -7.43 21.15 6.96
C GLU A 832 -6.29 22.00 7.50
N ALA A 833 -5.28 21.39 8.10
CA ALA A 833 -4.15 22.12 8.65
C ALA A 833 -2.89 21.28 8.53
N ASP A 834 -1.78 21.96 8.25
CA ASP A 834 -0.45 21.39 8.21
C ASP A 834 0.48 22.18 9.15
N GLN A 835 1.40 21.47 9.76
CA GLN A 835 2.44 22.06 10.59
C GLN A 835 3.72 21.25 10.51
N THR A 836 4.83 21.91 10.22
CA THR A 836 6.16 21.34 10.41
C THR A 836 6.60 21.60 11.85
N PHE A 837 7.30 20.65 12.47
CA PHE A 837 7.81 20.79 13.83
C PHE A 837 9.24 20.25 13.93
N LEU A 838 9.94 20.71 14.97
CA LEU A 838 11.28 20.24 15.34
C LEU A 838 11.27 19.92 16.84
N ILE A 839 11.20 18.65 17.17
CA ILE A 839 11.34 18.14 18.54
C ILE A 839 12.25 16.92 18.53
N ASP A 840 12.94 16.69 19.62
CA ASP A 840 13.77 15.50 19.80
C ASP A 840 12.90 14.25 20.11
N ASN A 841 13.55 13.09 20.22
CA ASN A 841 12.87 11.83 20.49
C ASN A 841 12.20 11.78 21.88
N ASP A 842 12.63 12.63 22.81
CA ASP A 842 12.06 12.76 24.15
C ASP A 842 10.87 13.74 24.18
N GLY A 843 10.58 14.39 23.05
CA GLY A 843 9.48 15.35 22.92
C GLY A 843 9.82 16.78 23.33
N ASN A 844 11.09 17.08 23.54
CA ASN A 844 11.54 18.43 23.85
C ASN A 844 11.78 19.22 22.57
N ASP A 845 11.61 20.55 22.64
CA ASP A 845 11.93 21.42 21.51
C ASP A 845 13.42 21.33 21.17
N ILE A 846 13.75 21.07 19.91
CA ILE A 846 15.13 21.17 19.43
C ILE A 846 15.57 22.62 19.60
N TRP A 847 16.74 22.82 20.23
CA TRP A 847 17.24 24.16 20.46
C TRP A 847 17.47 24.90 19.15
N TYR A 848 16.92 26.07 19.04
CA TYR A 848 17.10 27.00 17.92
C TYR A 848 17.23 28.43 18.45
N ARG A 849 17.84 29.27 17.64
CA ARG A 849 17.84 30.72 17.90
C ARG A 849 17.15 31.44 16.75
N SER A 850 16.41 32.47 17.11
CA SER A 850 15.95 33.43 16.11
C SER A 850 17.11 34.28 15.63
N GLN A 851 17.31 34.37 14.33
CA GLN A 851 18.31 35.20 13.68
C GLN A 851 17.68 35.90 12.48
N ALA A 852 17.83 37.23 12.41
CA ALA A 852 17.38 37.97 11.24
C ALA A 852 18.32 37.66 10.04
N PHE A 853 17.77 37.17 8.96
CA PHE A 853 18.45 36.96 7.70
C PHE A 853 17.58 37.55 6.58
N ASP A 854 18.16 38.45 5.79
CA ASP A 854 17.45 39.15 4.71
C ASP A 854 16.12 39.79 5.18
N GLY A 855 16.11 40.37 6.36
CA GLY A 855 14.93 41.01 6.96
C GLY A 855 13.86 40.06 7.47
N LYS A 856 14.10 38.73 7.48
CA LYS A 856 13.18 37.72 7.98
C LYS A 856 13.75 37.04 9.22
N GLU A 857 12.86 36.65 10.11
CA GLU A 857 13.21 35.87 11.29
C GLU A 857 13.43 34.40 10.86
N CYS A 858 14.62 33.87 11.13
CA CYS A 858 15.03 32.51 10.74
C CYS A 858 15.44 31.67 11.94
N LEU A 859 15.27 30.37 11.85
CA LEU A 859 15.78 29.40 12.82
C LEU A 859 17.24 29.08 12.53
N ALA A 860 18.03 28.92 13.58
CA ALA A 860 19.35 28.34 13.54
C ALA A 860 19.36 27.09 14.41
N ILE A 861 19.75 25.94 13.81
CA ILE A 861 19.80 24.64 14.47
C ILE A 861 21.23 24.32 14.86
N ASP A 862 21.47 24.09 16.13
CA ASP A 862 22.75 23.63 16.62
C ASP A 862 22.98 22.16 16.25
N PRO A 863 24.22 21.78 15.94
CA PRO A 863 24.60 20.37 15.83
C PRO A 863 24.50 19.64 17.17
N VAL A 864 24.45 18.32 17.10
CA VAL A 864 24.72 17.41 18.23
C VAL A 864 26.23 17.30 18.45
N GLY A 865 26.96 17.21 17.34
CA GLY A 865 28.42 17.11 17.33
C GLY A 865 28.95 17.14 15.89
N TYR A 866 30.25 16.90 15.75
CA TYR A 866 30.93 16.88 14.47
C TYR A 866 32.11 15.90 14.49
N MET A 867 32.60 15.50 13.33
CA MET A 867 33.68 14.56 13.16
C MET A 867 34.69 15.10 12.15
N ASP A 868 36.00 14.92 12.43
CA ASP A 868 37.08 15.26 11.53
C ASP A 868 37.44 14.14 10.56
N TYR A 869 38.38 14.36 9.63
CA TYR A 869 38.84 13.36 8.67
C TYR A 869 39.48 12.15 9.31
N ALA A 870 40.01 12.25 10.52
CA ALA A 870 40.59 11.13 11.24
C ALA A 870 39.53 10.25 11.96
N GLY A 871 38.28 10.63 11.89
CA GLY A 871 37.17 9.94 12.54
C GLY A 871 36.99 10.30 14.02
N ASN A 872 37.67 11.34 14.51
CA ASN A 872 37.49 11.82 15.88
C ASN A 872 36.17 12.57 16.01
N TYR A 873 35.31 12.13 16.93
CA TYR A 873 34.03 12.77 17.22
C TYR A 873 34.17 13.80 18.32
N TYR A 874 33.59 14.96 18.11
CA TYR A 874 33.56 16.09 19.03
C TYR A 874 32.10 16.43 19.36
N ASN A 875 31.76 16.47 20.64
CA ASN A 875 30.47 16.98 21.09
C ASN A 875 30.35 18.48 20.84
N TRP A 876 29.12 18.90 20.47
CA TRP A 876 28.86 20.31 20.27
C TRP A 876 28.96 21.07 21.58
N ASP A 877 29.75 22.16 21.61
CA ASP A 877 29.90 23.02 22.80
C ASP A 877 28.88 24.16 22.75
N THR A 878 27.97 24.16 23.72
CA THR A 878 26.90 25.17 23.84
C THR A 878 27.42 26.62 23.97
N LYS A 879 28.72 26.85 24.25
CA LYS A 879 29.33 28.18 24.19
C LYS A 879 29.20 28.83 22.82
N TYR A 880 29.10 28.04 21.75
CA TYR A 880 28.90 28.54 20.40
C TYR A 880 27.48 29.10 20.18
N ARG A 881 26.51 28.81 21.03
CA ARG A 881 25.13 29.33 20.96
C ARG A 881 25.04 30.86 21.11
N ASN A 882 25.91 31.50 21.89
CA ASN A 882 25.70 32.85 22.40
C ASN A 882 26.64 33.91 21.81
N LYS A 883 27.38 33.62 20.72
CA LYS A 883 28.39 34.56 20.24
C LYS A 883 28.46 34.73 18.76
N SER A 884 28.81 35.93 18.35
CA SER A 884 29.29 36.26 17.01
C SER A 884 30.71 35.71 16.81
N TYR A 885 30.86 34.38 16.71
CA TYR A 885 32.11 33.75 16.35
C TYR A 885 32.35 33.79 14.86
N LYS A 886 33.55 34.17 14.44
CA LYS A 886 34.08 34.06 13.09
C LYS A 886 35.05 32.88 12.97
N ASN A 887 34.76 31.75 13.61
CA ASN A 887 35.61 30.58 13.54
C ASN A 887 34.88 29.45 12.77
N ALA A 888 35.62 28.39 12.39
CA ALA A 888 35.10 27.33 11.58
C ALA A 888 33.86 26.64 12.20
N GLU A 889 33.77 26.57 13.52
CA GLU A 889 32.65 25.95 14.24
C GLU A 889 31.33 26.73 14.07
N TYR A 890 31.41 28.06 13.89
CA TYR A 890 30.19 28.84 13.64
C TYR A 890 29.51 28.49 12.34
N GLU A 891 30.28 28.09 11.33
CA GLU A 891 29.77 27.67 10.04
C GLU A 891 28.97 26.33 10.10
N MET A 892 29.16 25.54 11.15
CA MET A 892 28.43 24.31 11.41
C MET A 892 27.01 24.53 11.88
N ILE A 893 26.65 25.73 12.29
CA ILE A 893 25.28 26.03 12.68
C ILE A 893 24.44 26.11 11.42
N LYS A 894 23.53 25.14 11.27
CA LYS A 894 22.63 25.12 10.12
C LYS A 894 21.61 26.22 10.27
N THR A 895 21.75 27.23 9.48
CA THR A 895 20.77 28.28 9.36
C THR A 895 19.94 28.08 8.13
N TYR A 896 18.76 28.51 8.17
CA TYR A 896 18.00 29.44 7.38
C TYR A 896 16.69 28.87 6.88
N THR A 897 15.94 28.24 7.79
CA THR A 897 14.50 28.08 7.57
C THR A 897 13.80 29.26 8.26
N GLN A 898 12.98 29.99 7.52
CA GLN A 898 12.18 31.07 8.10
C GLN A 898 11.25 30.50 9.19
N MET A 899 11.12 31.21 10.31
CA MET A 899 10.24 30.82 11.42
C MET A 899 8.83 30.48 10.95
N ALA A 900 8.33 31.23 9.98
CA ALA A 900 7.00 31.01 9.38
C ALA A 900 6.79 29.56 8.85
N TYR A 901 7.83 28.80 8.50
CA TYR A 901 7.70 27.40 8.07
C TYR A 901 7.23 26.43 9.15
N TYR A 902 7.36 26.85 10.41
CA TYR A 902 6.96 26.05 11.57
C TYR A 902 5.60 26.48 12.14
N ASP A 903 5.03 27.56 11.61
CA ASP A 903 3.69 27.99 11.97
C ASP A 903 2.64 26.98 11.44
N ARG A 904 1.61 26.78 12.24
CA ARG A 904 0.47 25.96 11.82
C ARG A 904 -0.31 26.66 10.72
N GLU A 905 -0.27 26.13 9.50
CA GLU A 905 -1.06 26.63 8.38
C GLU A 905 -2.46 26.01 8.40
N VAL A 906 -3.48 26.84 8.44
CA VAL A 906 -4.88 26.41 8.47
C VAL A 906 -5.55 26.81 7.16
N TYR A 907 -6.01 25.80 6.42
CA TYR A 907 -6.74 25.99 5.18
C TYR A 907 -8.22 26.25 5.46
N PRO A 908 -8.84 27.25 4.81
CA PRO A 908 -10.23 27.57 5.02
C PRO A 908 -11.15 26.46 4.51
N GLY A 909 -12.22 26.24 5.25
CA GLY A 909 -13.25 25.27 4.88
C GLY A 909 -13.82 25.57 3.48
N HIS A 910 -14.17 24.51 2.76
CA HIS A 910 -14.77 24.57 1.43
C HIS A 910 -15.74 23.42 1.20
N VAL A 911 -16.62 23.59 0.22
CA VAL A 911 -17.58 22.56 -0.20
C VAL A 911 -17.51 22.37 -1.70
N ILE A 912 -17.53 21.11 -2.13
CA ILE A 912 -17.70 20.74 -3.53
C ILE A 912 -18.94 19.84 -3.69
N PHE A 913 -19.58 19.96 -4.84
CA PHE A 913 -20.74 19.14 -5.19
C PHE A 913 -20.37 18.20 -6.32
N ASN A 914 -20.52 16.91 -6.06
CA ASN A 914 -20.32 15.84 -7.02
C ASN A 914 -21.68 15.26 -7.39
N PHE A 915 -21.90 15.03 -8.67
CA PHE A 915 -23.17 14.59 -9.22
C PHE A 915 -22.99 13.36 -10.09
N ARG A 916 -23.89 12.42 -9.96
CA ARG A 916 -23.96 11.22 -10.82
C ARG A 916 -25.38 10.97 -11.22
N LEU A 917 -25.57 10.62 -12.47
CA LEU A 917 -26.85 10.26 -13.06
C LEU A 917 -26.69 8.90 -13.76
N THR A 918 -27.57 7.96 -13.48
CA THR A 918 -27.69 6.71 -14.24
C THR A 918 -29.10 6.57 -14.76
N LYS A 919 -29.25 6.30 -16.06
CA LYS A 919 -30.52 6.06 -16.74
C LYS A 919 -30.47 4.70 -17.40
N GLU A 920 -31.45 3.84 -17.10
CA GLU A 920 -31.66 2.57 -17.81
C GLU A 920 -32.64 2.76 -18.98
N PHE A 921 -32.30 2.21 -20.13
CA PHE A 921 -33.11 2.11 -21.32
C PHE A 921 -33.45 0.63 -21.58
N GLY A 922 -34.72 0.27 -21.37
CA GLY A 922 -35.16 -1.14 -21.40
C GLY A 922 -34.56 -1.97 -20.26
N LYS A 923 -34.12 -3.20 -20.53
CA LYS A 923 -33.45 -4.09 -19.58
C LYS A 923 -31.94 -4.20 -19.84
N ASN A 924 -31.45 -3.69 -20.96
CA ASN A 924 -30.15 -4.03 -21.51
C ASN A 924 -29.16 -2.88 -21.56
N LEU A 925 -29.63 -1.64 -21.62
CA LEU A 925 -28.78 -0.47 -21.82
C LEU A 925 -28.83 0.46 -20.61
N GLU A 926 -27.67 0.79 -20.06
CA GLU A 926 -27.47 1.82 -19.03
C GLU A 926 -26.57 2.92 -19.59
N VAL A 927 -26.95 4.17 -19.34
CA VAL A 927 -26.14 5.36 -19.62
C VAL A 927 -25.93 6.10 -18.33
N SER A 928 -24.69 6.41 -18.03
CA SER A 928 -24.34 7.11 -16.79
C SER A 928 -23.48 8.33 -17.08
N PHE A 929 -23.62 9.34 -16.24
CA PHE A 929 -22.89 10.60 -16.32
C PHE A 929 -22.35 10.96 -14.94
N ILE A 930 -21.11 11.45 -14.87
CA ILE A 930 -20.43 11.92 -13.66
C ILE A 930 -20.02 13.37 -13.85
N ALA A 931 -20.18 14.18 -12.81
CA ALA A 931 -19.57 15.48 -12.69
C ALA A 931 -18.99 15.66 -11.28
N ASN A 932 -17.69 15.83 -11.16
CA ASN A 932 -17.04 16.20 -9.90
C ASN A 932 -16.82 17.72 -9.90
N ASN A 933 -16.99 18.34 -8.72
CA ASN A 933 -16.96 19.79 -8.55
C ASN A 933 -17.85 20.50 -9.58
N LEU A 934 -19.13 20.07 -9.67
CA LEU A 934 -20.10 20.51 -10.67
C LEU A 934 -20.19 22.04 -10.81
N PHE A 935 -20.12 22.78 -9.72
CA PHE A 935 -20.21 24.24 -9.69
C PHE A 935 -18.86 24.94 -9.88
N ASN A 936 -17.78 24.17 -10.21
CA ASN A 936 -16.42 24.71 -10.38
C ASN A 936 -15.97 25.58 -9.18
N THR A 937 -16.26 25.12 -7.98
CA THR A 937 -15.84 25.81 -6.75
C THR A 937 -14.32 25.94 -6.75
N ARG A 938 -13.81 27.15 -6.63
CA ARG A 938 -12.38 27.46 -6.56
C ARG A 938 -12.12 28.28 -5.29
N LYS A 939 -11.80 27.59 -4.22
CA LYS A 939 -11.32 28.24 -3.00
C LYS A 939 -9.82 28.41 -3.10
N ILE A 940 -9.38 29.66 -3.18
CA ILE A 940 -7.96 30.00 -3.21
C ILE A 940 -7.51 30.29 -1.78
N HIS A 941 -6.39 29.72 -1.40
CA HIS A 941 -5.69 29.98 -0.14
C HIS A 941 -4.35 30.62 -0.43
N ARG A 942 -4.01 31.63 0.34
CA ARG A 942 -2.67 32.21 0.37
C ARG A 942 -1.93 31.61 1.55
N SER A 943 -0.86 30.90 1.29
CA SER A 943 -0.02 30.30 2.33
C SER A 943 0.56 31.40 3.24
N THR A 944 0.42 31.20 4.54
CA THR A 944 1.03 32.07 5.56
C THR A 944 2.52 31.80 5.66
N THR A 945 2.97 30.58 5.33
CA THR A 945 4.36 30.15 5.41
C THR A 945 5.18 30.59 4.20
N THR A 946 4.64 30.46 2.99
CA THR A 946 5.36 30.73 1.74
C THR A 946 4.87 31.98 1.01
N GLY A 947 3.69 32.50 1.36
CA GLY A 947 3.03 33.60 0.65
C GLY A 947 2.44 33.21 -0.72
N GLY A 948 2.64 31.96 -1.16
CA GLY A 948 2.13 31.44 -2.43
C GLY A 948 0.62 31.19 -2.42
N TYR A 949 0.02 31.10 -3.60
CA TYR A 949 -1.40 30.83 -3.75
C TYR A 949 -1.64 29.39 -4.24
N SER A 950 -2.57 28.69 -3.61
CA SER A 950 -3.00 27.33 -4.01
C SER A 950 -4.52 27.24 -4.12
N SER A 951 -5.02 26.38 -5.01
CA SER A 951 -6.44 26.03 -5.08
C SER A 951 -6.69 24.80 -4.21
N LEU A 952 -7.65 24.89 -3.30
CA LEU A 952 -8.01 23.81 -2.36
C LEU A 952 -8.99 22.80 -2.94
N ALA A 953 -9.71 23.15 -4.00
CA ALA A 953 -10.69 22.28 -4.62
C ALA A 953 -10.12 21.58 -5.85
N ILE A 954 -10.55 20.33 -6.09
CA ILE A 954 -10.25 19.61 -7.32
C ILE A 954 -10.80 20.36 -8.54
N ASN A 955 -10.16 20.18 -9.68
CA ASN A 955 -10.67 20.75 -10.95
C ASN A 955 -12.03 20.14 -11.30
N GLN A 956 -12.85 20.90 -12.03
CA GLN A 956 -14.09 20.40 -12.59
C GLN A 956 -13.81 19.22 -13.54
N TYR A 957 -14.58 18.14 -13.38
CA TYR A 957 -14.40 16.92 -14.14
C TYR A 957 -15.75 16.36 -14.59
N PHE A 958 -15.81 15.87 -15.82
CA PHE A 958 -16.98 15.24 -16.41
C PHE A 958 -16.60 13.89 -17.02
N GLY A 959 -17.45 12.89 -16.84
CA GLY A 959 -17.29 11.58 -17.44
C GLY A 959 -18.62 10.96 -17.83
N ALA A 960 -18.58 10.04 -18.78
CA ALA A 960 -19.74 9.28 -19.23
C ALA A 960 -19.42 7.80 -19.38
N GLU A 961 -20.41 6.94 -19.08
CA GLU A 961 -20.33 5.49 -19.29
C GLU A 961 -21.57 5.02 -20.04
N LEU A 962 -21.34 4.12 -21.00
CA LEU A 962 -22.37 3.34 -21.66
C LEU A 962 -22.15 1.86 -21.27
N LYS A 963 -23.18 1.18 -20.78
CA LYS A 963 -23.14 -0.23 -20.42
C LYS A 963 -24.27 -1.00 -21.09
N LEU A 964 -23.91 -2.07 -21.76
CA LEU A 964 -24.81 -2.99 -22.44
C LEU A 964 -24.76 -4.35 -21.76
N LYS A 965 -25.94 -4.92 -21.45
CA LYS A 965 -26.14 -6.28 -20.92
C LYS A 965 -26.89 -7.10 -21.98
N LEU A 966 -26.32 -8.23 -22.45
CA LEU A 966 -26.91 -9.11 -23.49
C LEU A 966 -27.04 -10.54 -22.97
#